data_b7d02d10da5dde941a6fdcf835fffbdf
#
_entry.id   b7d02d10da5dde941a6fdcf835fffbdf
#
_cell.length_a   1.000
_cell.length_b   1.000
_cell.length_c   1.000
_cell.angle_alpha   90.00
_cell.angle_beta   90.00
_cell.angle_gamma   90.00
#
_symmetry.space_group_name_H-M   'P 1'
#
loop_
_entity.id
_entity.type
_entity.pdbx_description
1 polymer ?
#
loop_
_entity_poly.entity_id
_entity_poly.type
_entity_poly.pdbx_seq_one_letter_code
_entity_poly.pdbx_strand_id
1 'polypeptide(L)'
;MATATTAKKAATTKSSSDYSAHHLQVLEGLEAVRKRPGMYIGSTDSRGLMHCLWEIIDNAVDEALGGYGDRIDIILHQDGSVEVRDQARGIPVDIEPRTGLTGVEVVFTKLHAGGKFGGGSYTASGGLHGVGASVVNALSSRLDVEVDRGGKTYAMSFRRGEPGYFPDVASGDKSPDHEFTPYERSSELAVVGKAKRGVTGTRIRYWADPQIFLKDAKFDYEQLAARARQTSFLVPGLTLVVRDERRLPGTPGEDGPHEEVFVHDGGISEFVEYLAPDAPVTDVWRLQGTGTFTETVPVLDSKGHMTPTEVERECGVDIAVRWGTGYDAKVSSFVNIIATPKGGTHLSGFEQSVLKVFRKQLEVNSRRLKVGSDKPEKDDVLAGLTAVVTVRLAEPQFEGQTKEVLGTAAVRQIVSKVVEQELTARITKPARGGKAEVDKLLEKVVSEMKSRISARLHKETQRRKNALESSTLPAKLADCRSTDVDKSELFIVEGDSALGTAKLARSSDFQALLPIRGKILNVQKASVSDMLKNAECAAIIQVIGAGSGRSFDLDAARYGKVIIMTDADVDGAHIRTLLLTLFFRYMRPLVEAGRVYAAVPPLHRIEVVNAGSKKNELIYTYSEKEMRQQMASLNKRGKNVKQPLQRYKGLGEMDADQLAETTMDPRHRTLRRVTLRDAEDAERVFELLMGNDVAPRKDFIVESSGDLGAERIDA
;
A
#
# COMPACT_ATOMS: atom_id res chain seq x y z
N MET A 1 -48.21 56.19 36.79
CA MET A 1 -47.24 56.81 35.90
C MET A 1 -46.00 55.85 35.81
N ALA A 2 -45.91 55.03 34.78
CA ALA A 2 -44.85 54.16 34.57
C ALA A 2 -44.61 54.10 33.05
N THR A 3 -43.55 54.69 32.63
CA THR A 3 -43.13 54.80 31.25
C THR A 3 -42.44 53.49 30.81
N ALA A 4 -43.05 52.82 29.84
CA ALA A 4 -42.48 51.63 29.21
C ALA A 4 -41.42 52.01 28.15
N THR A 5 -40.21 51.55 28.32
CA THR A 5 -39.13 51.71 27.37
C THR A 5 -39.08 50.47 26.43
N THR A 6 -39.50 50.66 25.20
CA THR A 6 -39.46 49.65 24.14
C THR A 6 -38.03 49.54 23.61
N ALA A 7 -37.39 48.40 23.85
CA ALA A 7 -36.10 48.05 23.22
C ALA A 7 -36.35 47.62 21.78
N LYS A 8 -35.83 48.40 20.82
CA LYS A 8 -35.77 48.07 19.40
C LYS A 8 -34.70 47.01 19.17
N LYS A 9 -35.11 45.82 18.78
CA LYS A 9 -34.25 44.78 18.25
C LYS A 9 -33.65 45.24 16.92
N ALA A 10 -32.35 45.52 16.87
CA ALA A 10 -31.64 45.78 15.65
C ALA A 10 -31.54 44.44 14.84
N ALA A 11 -32.22 44.42 13.71
CA ALA A 11 -32.03 43.38 12.74
C ALA A 11 -30.67 43.55 12.07
N THR A 12 -29.73 42.63 12.34
CA THR A 12 -28.49 42.51 11.58
C THR A 12 -28.84 41.99 10.19
N THR A 13 -28.92 42.90 9.24
CA THR A 13 -28.90 42.59 7.81
C THR A 13 -27.54 41.97 7.51
N LYS A 14 -27.54 40.66 7.23
CA LYS A 14 -26.41 40.03 6.52
C LYS A 14 -26.28 40.72 5.17
N SER A 15 -25.23 41.53 4.99
CA SER A 15 -24.82 41.99 3.67
C SER A 15 -24.51 40.78 2.83
N SER A 16 -25.30 40.53 1.80
CA SER A 16 -24.92 39.67 0.69
C SER A 16 -23.64 40.28 0.15
N SER A 17 -22.51 39.60 0.36
CA SER A 17 -21.28 39.98 -0.32
C SER A 17 -21.57 39.86 -1.81
N ASP A 18 -21.61 41.01 -2.49
CA ASP A 18 -21.71 41.05 -3.95
C ASP A 18 -20.53 40.26 -4.51
N TYR A 19 -20.78 39.01 -4.93
CA TYR A 19 -19.82 38.20 -5.64
C TYR A 19 -19.64 38.81 -7.03
N SER A 20 -18.58 39.60 -7.18
CA SER A 20 -18.26 40.31 -8.42
C SER A 20 -16.94 39.79 -9.00
N ALA A 21 -16.67 40.10 -10.26
CA ALA A 21 -15.43 39.72 -10.95
C ALA A 21 -14.16 40.21 -10.22
N HIS A 22 -14.26 41.24 -9.39
CA HIS A 22 -13.15 41.72 -8.52
C HIS A 22 -12.71 40.71 -7.47
N HIS A 23 -13.52 39.69 -7.17
CA HIS A 23 -13.17 38.62 -6.24
C HIS A 23 -12.53 37.41 -6.94
N LEU A 24 -12.44 37.43 -8.26
CA LEU A 24 -11.76 36.41 -9.06
C LEU A 24 -10.24 36.70 -9.04
N GLN A 25 -9.48 35.77 -8.46
CA GLN A 25 -8.02 35.78 -8.55
C GLN A 25 -7.61 34.88 -9.72
N VAL A 26 -6.94 35.46 -10.71
CA VAL A 26 -6.30 34.70 -11.79
C VAL A 26 -4.87 34.42 -11.34
N LEU A 27 -4.50 33.16 -11.28
CA LEU A 27 -3.16 32.71 -10.98
C LEU A 27 -2.52 32.21 -12.25
N GLU A 28 -1.36 32.71 -12.60
CA GLU A 28 -0.64 32.32 -13.80
C GLU A 28 0.68 31.63 -13.47
N GLY A 29 1.07 30.69 -14.33
CA GLY A 29 2.38 30.03 -14.26
C GLY A 29 2.66 29.35 -12.93
N LEU A 30 3.88 29.52 -12.43
CA LEU A 30 4.37 28.82 -11.22
C LEU A 30 3.75 29.35 -9.90
N GLU A 31 3.17 30.56 -9.91
CA GLU A 31 2.45 31.08 -8.76
C GLU A 31 1.22 30.23 -8.40
N ALA A 32 0.53 29.71 -9.42
CA ALA A 32 -0.61 28.82 -9.23
C ALA A 32 -0.16 27.52 -8.50
N VAL A 33 1.00 26.99 -8.83
CA VAL A 33 1.58 25.80 -8.19
C VAL A 33 1.86 26.07 -6.71
N ARG A 34 2.50 27.21 -6.40
CA ARG A 34 2.80 27.57 -5.01
C ARG A 34 1.57 27.80 -4.14
N LYS A 35 0.51 28.39 -4.69
CA LYS A 35 -0.75 28.63 -3.97
C LYS A 35 -1.60 27.37 -3.77
N ARG A 36 -1.51 26.40 -4.67
CA ARG A 36 -2.29 25.15 -4.62
C ARG A 36 -1.41 23.92 -4.88
N PRO A 37 -0.37 23.66 -4.07
CA PRO A 37 0.57 22.57 -4.30
C PRO A 37 -0.12 21.19 -4.33
N GLY A 38 -1.16 20.99 -3.50
CA GLY A 38 -1.90 19.72 -3.45
C GLY A 38 -2.54 19.30 -4.79
N MET A 39 -2.79 20.23 -5.72
CA MET A 39 -3.29 19.88 -7.06
C MET A 39 -2.22 19.18 -7.92
N TYR A 40 -0.93 19.43 -7.65
CA TYR A 40 0.19 18.96 -8.46
C TYR A 40 0.93 17.79 -7.79
N ILE A 41 1.07 17.82 -6.46
CA ILE A 41 1.83 16.82 -5.69
C ILE A 41 0.99 16.04 -4.67
N GLY A 42 -0.33 16.24 -4.65
CA GLY A 42 -1.28 15.52 -3.81
C GLY A 42 -1.34 16.00 -2.36
N SER A 43 -0.21 16.27 -1.71
CA SER A 43 -0.11 16.74 -0.31
C SER A 43 1.16 17.56 -0.10
N THR A 44 1.28 18.19 1.09
CA THR A 44 2.48 18.93 1.50
C THR A 44 3.22 18.27 2.67
N ASP A 45 2.87 17.03 2.99
CA ASP A 45 3.57 16.16 3.93
C ASP A 45 4.74 15.41 3.25
N SER A 46 5.31 14.39 3.91
CA SER A 46 6.38 13.57 3.35
C SER A 46 6.00 12.90 2.02
N ARG A 47 4.73 12.58 1.78
CA ARG A 47 4.28 11.98 0.50
C ARG A 47 4.42 12.96 -0.66
N GLY A 48 3.98 14.20 -0.47
CA GLY A 48 4.16 15.24 -1.49
C GLY A 48 5.62 15.58 -1.71
N LEU A 49 6.43 15.57 -0.65
CA LEU A 49 7.88 15.77 -0.75
C LEU A 49 8.55 14.65 -1.57
N MET A 50 8.19 13.39 -1.31
CA MET A 50 8.65 12.25 -2.10
C MET A 50 8.17 12.32 -3.54
N HIS A 51 6.94 12.84 -3.78
CA HIS A 51 6.43 13.03 -5.14
C HIS A 51 7.31 13.99 -5.96
N CYS A 52 7.76 15.09 -5.36
CA CYS A 52 8.72 15.99 -6.01
C CYS A 52 10.01 15.26 -6.41
N LEU A 53 10.52 14.40 -5.55
CA LEU A 53 11.72 13.61 -5.85
C LEU A 53 11.46 12.62 -6.99
N TRP A 54 10.30 11.97 -7.01
CA TRP A 54 9.93 11.07 -8.09
C TRP A 54 9.88 11.76 -9.45
N GLU A 55 9.36 12.97 -9.54
CA GLU A 55 9.30 13.73 -10.79
C GLU A 55 10.70 14.00 -11.38
N ILE A 56 11.69 14.25 -10.55
CA ILE A 56 13.08 14.45 -11.00
C ILE A 56 13.73 13.13 -11.41
N ILE A 57 13.56 12.07 -10.59
CA ILE A 57 14.11 10.75 -10.90
C ILE A 57 13.48 10.19 -12.19
N ASP A 58 12.16 10.28 -12.34
CA ASP A 58 11.45 9.76 -13.50
C ASP A 58 11.92 10.46 -14.81
N ASN A 59 12.32 11.73 -14.76
CA ASN A 59 12.92 12.40 -15.91
C ASN A 59 14.27 11.78 -16.31
N ALA A 60 15.12 11.45 -15.35
CA ALA A 60 16.39 10.77 -15.60
C ALA A 60 16.16 9.32 -16.10
N VAL A 61 15.18 8.62 -15.54
CA VAL A 61 14.81 7.25 -15.99
C VAL A 61 14.22 7.26 -17.39
N ASP A 62 13.46 8.28 -17.78
CA ASP A 62 12.94 8.42 -19.15
C ASP A 62 14.06 8.53 -20.19
N GLU A 63 15.16 9.21 -19.88
CA GLU A 63 16.36 9.22 -20.73
C GLU A 63 16.96 7.82 -20.88
N ALA A 64 17.08 7.08 -19.77
CA ALA A 64 17.57 5.71 -19.78
C ALA A 64 16.65 4.77 -20.58
N LEU A 65 15.32 4.91 -20.46
CA LEU A 65 14.35 4.19 -21.29
C LEU A 65 14.49 4.52 -22.77
N GLY A 66 14.89 5.74 -23.11
CA GLY A 66 15.22 6.17 -24.45
C GLY A 66 16.55 5.64 -24.96
N GLY A 67 17.29 4.88 -24.16
CA GLY A 67 18.62 4.34 -24.48
C GLY A 67 19.76 5.34 -24.25
N TYR A 68 19.54 6.39 -23.47
CA TYR A 68 20.53 7.42 -23.18
C TYR A 68 20.95 7.38 -21.71
N GLY A 69 22.19 6.93 -21.48
CA GLY A 69 22.75 6.79 -20.13
C GLY A 69 22.27 5.51 -19.41
N ASP A 70 23.12 5.04 -18.51
CA ASP A 70 22.96 3.78 -17.80
C ASP A 70 23.16 3.91 -16.27
N ARG A 71 23.32 5.17 -15.80
CA ARG A 71 23.56 5.44 -14.38
C ARG A 71 22.82 6.68 -13.91
N ILE A 72 22.18 6.58 -12.74
CA ILE A 72 21.54 7.66 -12.01
C ILE A 72 22.01 7.58 -10.55
N ASP A 73 22.58 8.68 -10.04
CA ASP A 73 22.96 8.82 -8.64
C ASP A 73 21.94 9.74 -7.93
N ILE A 74 21.44 9.28 -6.79
CA ILE A 74 20.44 10.01 -5.96
C ILE A 74 21.04 10.19 -4.58
N ILE A 75 21.18 11.44 -4.13
CA ILE A 75 21.88 11.77 -2.90
C ILE A 75 20.98 12.61 -1.98
N LEU A 76 20.75 12.13 -0.78
CA LEU A 76 20.11 12.86 0.30
C LEU A 76 21.19 13.53 1.14
N HIS A 77 21.37 14.85 0.99
CA HIS A 77 22.44 15.60 1.66
C HIS A 77 22.11 15.95 3.11
N GLN A 78 23.14 16.18 3.92
CA GLN A 78 23.02 16.59 5.34
C GLN A 78 22.29 17.91 5.53
N ASP A 79 22.36 18.82 4.57
CA ASP A 79 21.69 20.13 4.60
C ASP A 79 20.19 20.07 4.22
N GLY A 80 19.65 18.87 4.06
CA GLY A 80 18.25 18.62 3.70
C GLY A 80 17.95 18.76 2.21
N SER A 81 18.94 19.06 1.36
CA SER A 81 18.77 19.02 -0.08
C SER A 81 18.78 17.59 -0.64
N VAL A 82 18.23 17.46 -1.84
CA VAL A 82 18.32 16.23 -2.62
C VAL A 82 18.99 16.54 -3.96
N GLU A 83 19.84 15.63 -4.38
CA GLU A 83 20.53 15.73 -5.68
C GLU A 83 20.24 14.48 -6.51
N VAL A 84 19.91 14.67 -7.79
CA VAL A 84 19.77 13.62 -8.78
C VAL A 84 20.72 13.93 -9.93
N ARG A 85 21.55 12.96 -10.31
CA ARG A 85 22.49 13.03 -11.42
C ARG A 85 22.21 11.91 -12.40
N ASP A 86 22.10 12.24 -13.67
CA ASP A 86 22.10 11.28 -14.75
C ASP A 86 23.37 11.40 -15.63
N GLN A 87 23.62 10.38 -16.42
CA GLN A 87 24.68 10.36 -17.45
C GLN A 87 24.08 10.29 -18.85
N ALA A 88 22.93 10.94 -19.04
CA ALA A 88 22.18 10.94 -20.28
C ALA A 88 22.64 12.05 -21.26
N ARG A 89 21.74 12.47 -22.16
CA ARG A 89 22.07 13.50 -23.17
C ARG A 89 22.30 14.89 -22.60
N GLY A 90 21.83 15.15 -21.40
CA GLY A 90 21.72 16.48 -20.81
C GLY A 90 20.57 17.30 -21.40
N ILE A 91 19.93 18.12 -20.58
CA ILE A 91 18.86 19.04 -21.00
C ILE A 91 19.38 19.95 -22.13
N PRO A 92 18.57 20.26 -23.17
CA PRO A 92 18.97 21.19 -24.23
C PRO A 92 19.39 22.55 -23.65
N VAL A 93 20.55 23.04 -24.10
CA VAL A 93 21.14 24.33 -23.65
C VAL A 93 20.95 25.44 -24.66
N ASP A 94 20.50 25.10 -25.87
CA ASP A 94 20.17 26.01 -26.95
C ASP A 94 18.85 26.76 -26.67
N ILE A 95 18.63 27.84 -27.43
CA ILE A 95 17.46 28.70 -27.28
C ILE A 95 16.26 28.04 -28.00
N GLU A 96 15.14 27.90 -27.28
CA GLU A 96 13.87 27.45 -27.83
C GLU A 96 13.24 28.60 -28.66
N PRO A 97 12.96 28.39 -29.98
CA PRO A 97 12.62 29.50 -30.89
C PRO A 97 11.33 30.25 -30.56
N ARG A 98 10.35 29.62 -29.92
CA ARG A 98 9.04 30.22 -29.60
C ARG A 98 9.07 31.11 -28.37
N THR A 99 9.84 30.71 -27.37
CA THR A 99 9.93 31.42 -26.10
C THR A 99 11.12 32.38 -26.03
N GLY A 100 12.17 32.15 -26.82
CA GLY A 100 13.43 32.87 -26.75
C GLY A 100 14.26 32.54 -25.51
N LEU A 101 13.87 31.51 -24.74
CA LEU A 101 14.54 31.07 -23.51
C LEU A 101 15.42 29.86 -23.80
N THR A 102 16.42 29.61 -22.93
CA THR A 102 17.20 28.38 -23.02
C THR A 102 16.35 27.17 -22.69
N GLY A 103 16.68 25.99 -23.25
CA GLY A 103 15.93 24.75 -22.98
C GLY A 103 15.88 24.43 -21.48
N VAL A 104 16.95 24.71 -20.73
CA VAL A 104 16.97 24.57 -19.27
C VAL A 104 15.91 25.44 -18.60
N GLU A 105 15.86 26.74 -18.97
CA GLU A 105 14.87 27.64 -18.39
C GLU A 105 13.44 27.25 -18.75
N VAL A 106 13.20 26.85 -20.00
CA VAL A 106 11.88 26.39 -20.46
C VAL A 106 11.39 25.21 -19.61
N VAL A 107 12.22 24.19 -19.38
CA VAL A 107 11.87 22.99 -18.61
C VAL A 107 11.51 23.33 -17.16
N PHE A 108 12.19 24.30 -16.54
CA PHE A 108 11.98 24.60 -15.13
C PHE A 108 11.01 25.75 -14.85
N THR A 109 10.65 26.58 -15.86
CA THR A 109 9.77 27.74 -15.65
C THR A 109 8.45 27.67 -16.38
N LYS A 110 8.31 26.84 -17.43
CA LYS A 110 7.08 26.74 -18.20
C LYS A 110 6.32 25.46 -17.86
N LEU A 111 5.06 25.60 -17.50
CA LEU A 111 4.15 24.46 -17.37
C LEU A 111 3.81 23.93 -18.76
N HIS A 112 3.64 22.62 -18.88
CA HIS A 112 3.32 21.94 -20.14
C HIS A 112 4.37 22.17 -21.23
N ALA A 113 5.65 22.20 -20.84
CA ALA A 113 6.79 22.29 -21.74
C ALA A 113 7.69 21.07 -21.60
N GLY A 114 8.19 20.55 -22.71
CA GLY A 114 9.13 19.42 -22.69
C GLY A 114 9.21 18.74 -24.05
N GLY A 115 10.32 18.03 -24.30
CA GLY A 115 10.59 17.29 -25.54
C GLY A 115 9.78 15.98 -25.69
N LYS A 116 8.90 15.68 -24.75
CA LYS A 116 8.07 14.47 -24.73
C LYS A 116 6.72 14.65 -25.47
N PHE A 117 6.39 15.88 -25.87
CA PHE A 117 5.22 16.20 -26.69
C PHE A 117 5.57 16.12 -28.18
N GLY A 118 4.97 15.21 -28.92
CA GLY A 118 5.09 15.18 -30.38
C GLY A 118 5.96 14.10 -31.00
N GLY A 119 6.17 12.97 -30.35
CA GLY A 119 6.54 11.70 -30.99
C GLY A 119 7.94 11.56 -31.59
N GLY A 120 8.88 12.48 -31.35
CA GLY A 120 10.16 12.46 -32.06
C GLY A 120 11.33 11.79 -31.35
N SER A 121 11.37 11.79 -30.02
CA SER A 121 12.57 11.38 -29.28
C SER A 121 12.33 10.33 -28.20
N TYR A 122 11.10 10.02 -27.85
CA TYR A 122 10.76 9.05 -26.82
C TYR A 122 9.65 8.11 -27.28
N THR A 123 9.96 6.82 -27.35
CA THR A 123 9.00 5.75 -27.69
C THR A 123 8.14 5.34 -26.49
N ALA A 124 8.62 5.60 -25.30
CA ALA A 124 7.93 5.37 -24.02
C ALA A 124 8.47 6.34 -22.98
N SER A 125 7.62 6.90 -22.13
CA SER A 125 8.03 7.84 -21.09
C SER A 125 7.08 7.75 -19.89
N GLY A 126 7.60 7.99 -18.67
CA GLY A 126 6.83 8.15 -17.43
C GLY A 126 6.30 9.56 -17.24
N GLY A 127 7.04 10.56 -17.72
CA GLY A 127 6.68 11.97 -17.65
C GLY A 127 5.78 12.41 -18.80
N LEU A 128 4.46 12.37 -18.62
CA LEU A 128 3.46 12.62 -19.68
C LEU A 128 2.97 14.06 -19.74
N HIS A 129 3.07 14.82 -18.65
CA HIS A 129 2.39 16.11 -18.53
C HIS A 129 3.29 17.33 -18.77
N GLY A 130 4.63 17.15 -18.77
CA GLY A 130 5.60 18.22 -18.93
C GLY A 130 5.53 19.30 -17.86
N VAL A 131 5.14 18.93 -16.64
CA VAL A 131 5.02 19.86 -15.50
C VAL A 131 5.90 19.50 -14.31
N GLY A 132 6.43 18.29 -14.21
CA GLY A 132 7.12 17.80 -13.03
C GLY A 132 8.29 18.67 -12.59
N ALA A 133 9.24 18.93 -13.49
CA ALA A 133 10.42 19.75 -13.17
C ALA A 133 10.05 21.18 -12.77
N SER A 134 9.12 21.83 -13.46
CA SER A 134 8.67 23.18 -13.16
C SER A 134 7.88 23.25 -11.85
N VAL A 135 7.11 22.21 -11.50
CA VAL A 135 6.44 22.08 -10.20
C VAL A 135 7.47 21.96 -9.08
N VAL A 136 8.47 21.08 -9.23
CA VAL A 136 9.53 20.95 -8.21
C VAL A 136 10.27 22.27 -8.02
N ASN A 137 10.61 22.98 -9.11
CA ASN A 137 11.23 24.29 -9.04
C ASN A 137 10.35 25.30 -8.27
N ALA A 138 9.06 25.37 -8.58
CA ALA A 138 8.13 26.26 -7.89
C ALA A 138 8.01 25.97 -6.38
N LEU A 139 8.15 24.71 -5.98
CA LEU A 139 8.02 24.26 -4.59
C LEU A 139 9.37 24.15 -3.85
N SER A 140 10.46 24.62 -4.47
CA SER A 140 11.80 24.64 -3.88
C SER A 140 12.18 26.06 -3.43
N SER A 141 12.81 26.18 -2.27
CA SER A 141 13.44 27.44 -1.82
C SER A 141 14.64 27.78 -2.69
N ARG A 142 15.38 26.76 -3.15
CA ARG A 142 16.46 26.85 -4.13
C ARG A 142 16.47 25.58 -4.98
N LEU A 143 16.77 25.74 -6.27
CA LEU A 143 17.04 24.64 -7.19
C LEU A 143 18.20 25.03 -8.10
N ASP A 144 19.23 24.19 -8.15
CA ASP A 144 20.39 24.33 -9.03
C ASP A 144 20.36 23.24 -10.09
N VAL A 145 20.61 23.61 -11.34
CA VAL A 145 20.75 22.72 -12.48
C VAL A 145 22.13 22.88 -13.08
N GLU A 146 22.83 21.77 -13.25
CA GLU A 146 24.07 21.71 -14.01
C GLU A 146 23.89 20.73 -15.18
N VAL A 147 24.36 21.12 -16.37
CA VAL A 147 24.24 20.31 -17.58
C VAL A 147 25.60 20.18 -18.25
N ASP A 148 26.08 18.94 -18.37
CA ASP A 148 27.26 18.61 -19.14
C ASP A 148 26.86 18.32 -20.60
N ARG A 149 27.24 19.21 -21.52
CA ARG A 149 26.91 19.08 -22.94
C ARG A 149 27.90 19.80 -23.83
N GLY A 150 28.29 19.20 -24.95
CA GLY A 150 29.21 19.82 -25.90
C GLY A 150 30.59 20.16 -25.34
N GLY A 151 31.08 19.41 -24.34
CA GLY A 151 32.38 19.62 -23.69
C GLY A 151 32.40 20.80 -22.69
N LYS A 152 31.24 21.33 -22.34
CA LYS A 152 31.07 22.40 -21.35
C LYS A 152 30.10 21.97 -20.26
N THR A 153 30.30 22.51 -19.06
CA THR A 153 29.34 22.43 -17.97
C THR A 153 28.59 23.75 -17.87
N TYR A 154 27.29 23.69 -18.10
CA TYR A 154 26.38 24.82 -17.96
C TYR A 154 25.67 24.77 -16.62
N ALA A 155 25.37 25.92 -16.02
CA ALA A 155 24.64 26.03 -14.78
C ALA A 155 23.56 27.12 -14.82
N MET A 156 22.45 26.86 -14.14
CA MET A 156 21.39 27.83 -13.86
C MET A 156 20.81 27.54 -12.48
N SER A 157 20.49 28.61 -11.74
CA SER A 157 19.87 28.50 -10.43
C SER A 157 18.48 29.14 -10.41
N PHE A 158 17.67 28.71 -9.49
CA PHE A 158 16.31 29.21 -9.31
C PHE A 158 16.01 29.39 -7.81
N ARG A 159 15.22 30.41 -7.51
CA ARG A 159 14.64 30.62 -6.19
C ARG A 159 13.13 30.67 -6.30
N ARG A 160 12.43 29.68 -5.74
CA ARG A 160 10.96 29.60 -5.75
C ARG A 160 10.33 29.71 -7.14
N GLY A 161 10.98 29.12 -8.13
CA GLY A 161 10.55 29.15 -9.52
C GLY A 161 11.15 30.29 -10.36
N GLU A 162 11.74 31.31 -9.73
CA GLU A 162 12.35 32.46 -10.41
C GLU A 162 13.79 32.14 -10.82
N PRO A 163 14.18 32.32 -12.11
CA PRO A 163 15.55 32.09 -12.56
C PRO A 163 16.46 33.22 -12.12
N GLY A 164 17.71 32.91 -11.74
CA GLY A 164 18.67 33.90 -11.30
C GLY A 164 20.01 33.29 -10.95
N TYR A 165 20.74 33.97 -10.13
CA TYR A 165 22.11 33.66 -9.77
C TYR A 165 22.32 33.65 -8.26
N PHE A 166 22.98 32.57 -7.79
CA PHE A 166 23.61 32.53 -6.46
C PHE A 166 25.12 32.61 -6.60
N PRO A 167 25.82 33.43 -5.85
CA PRO A 167 27.28 33.61 -5.95
C PRO A 167 28.06 32.33 -5.60
N ASP A 168 27.43 31.39 -4.90
CA ASP A 168 27.98 30.12 -4.45
C ASP A 168 27.74 28.94 -5.41
N VAL A 169 27.23 29.18 -6.63
CA VAL A 169 26.87 28.11 -7.57
C VAL A 169 28.00 27.13 -7.88
N ALA A 170 29.26 27.67 -7.89
CA ALA A 170 30.48 26.88 -8.11
C ALA A 170 31.15 26.40 -6.80
N SER A 171 30.60 26.73 -5.65
CA SER A 171 31.14 26.38 -4.34
C SER A 171 30.55 25.04 -3.85
N GLY A 172 31.25 24.38 -2.93
CA GLY A 172 30.73 23.18 -2.24
C GLY A 172 29.71 23.51 -1.14
N ASP A 173 29.72 24.74 -0.63
CA ASP A 173 28.86 25.22 0.45
C ASP A 173 27.68 26.00 -0.15
N LYS A 174 26.64 25.26 -0.57
CA LYS A 174 25.41 25.78 -1.19
C LYS A 174 24.30 25.88 -0.13
N SER A 175 23.66 27.07 -0.06
CA SER A 175 22.51 27.25 0.85
C SER A 175 21.38 28.04 0.19
N PRO A 176 20.11 27.73 0.49
CA PRO A 176 18.96 28.53 0.03
C PRO A 176 18.89 29.91 0.66
N ASP A 177 19.64 30.14 1.77
CA ASP A 177 19.66 31.39 2.51
C ASP A 177 20.70 32.41 1.94
N HIS A 178 21.57 31.96 1.02
CA HIS A 178 22.52 32.85 0.37
C HIS A 178 21.81 33.89 -0.49
N GLU A 179 22.50 35.00 -0.77
CA GLU A 179 21.98 36.09 -1.59
C GLU A 179 21.62 35.58 -2.99
N PHE A 180 20.44 35.94 -3.49
CA PHE A 180 19.97 35.60 -4.80
C PHE A 180 19.68 36.84 -5.63
N THR A 181 20.18 36.84 -6.83
CA THR A 181 19.95 37.93 -7.80
C THR A 181 19.14 37.41 -8.96
N PRO A 182 17.84 37.78 -9.12
CA PRO A 182 17.04 37.37 -10.26
C PRO A 182 17.56 37.99 -11.57
N TYR A 183 17.35 37.32 -12.69
CA TYR A 183 17.65 37.86 -14.00
C TYR A 183 16.66 38.97 -14.38
N GLU A 184 17.15 40.13 -14.85
CA GLU A 184 16.29 41.29 -15.16
C GLU A 184 15.65 41.22 -16.55
N ARG A 185 16.31 40.66 -17.56
CA ARG A 185 15.86 40.75 -18.97
C ARG A 185 15.95 39.46 -19.76
N SER A 186 16.98 38.70 -19.61
CA SER A 186 17.17 37.39 -20.22
C SER A 186 17.96 36.51 -19.32
N SER A 187 17.59 35.26 -19.23
CA SER A 187 18.40 34.30 -18.50
C SER A 187 19.68 34.03 -19.26
N GLU A 188 20.79 34.10 -18.55
CA GLU A 188 22.08 33.66 -19.06
C GLU A 188 22.42 32.32 -18.47
N LEU A 189 22.45 31.28 -19.33
CA LEU A 189 22.96 29.98 -18.94
C LEU A 189 24.49 30.09 -18.78
N ALA A 190 24.96 30.06 -17.53
CA ALA A 190 26.37 30.27 -17.24
C ALA A 190 27.22 29.05 -17.61
N VAL A 191 28.36 29.28 -18.25
CA VAL A 191 29.36 28.20 -18.45
C VAL A 191 30.29 28.22 -17.23
N VAL A 192 30.12 27.24 -16.34
CA VAL A 192 30.85 27.14 -15.06
C VAL A 192 32.08 26.25 -15.12
N GLY A 193 32.22 25.44 -16.20
CA GLY A 193 33.33 24.51 -16.31
C GLY A 193 33.46 23.86 -17.70
N LYS A 194 34.44 22.98 -17.80
CA LYS A 194 34.67 22.13 -18.96
C LYS A 194 34.27 20.68 -18.61
N ALA A 195 33.34 20.12 -19.31
CA ALA A 195 33.04 18.70 -19.24
C ALA A 195 34.14 17.88 -19.93
N LYS A 196 34.44 16.69 -19.43
CA LYS A 196 35.34 15.75 -20.11
C LYS A 196 34.73 15.38 -21.47
N ARG A 197 35.60 15.11 -22.46
CA ARG A 197 35.18 14.73 -23.79
C ARG A 197 34.28 13.49 -23.75
N GLY A 198 33.09 13.58 -24.31
CA GLY A 198 32.09 12.49 -24.36
C GLY A 198 31.25 12.37 -23.09
N VAL A 199 31.50 13.14 -22.07
CA VAL A 199 30.63 13.19 -20.87
C VAL A 199 29.46 14.12 -21.15
N THR A 200 28.26 13.61 -20.93
CA THR A 200 26.99 14.35 -20.97
C THR A 200 26.14 13.94 -19.77
N GLY A 201 25.19 14.78 -19.37
CA GLY A 201 24.27 14.45 -18.30
C GLY A 201 23.65 15.70 -17.67
N THR A 202 22.76 15.48 -16.74
CA THR A 202 22.12 16.53 -15.95
C THR A 202 22.30 16.24 -14.47
N ARG A 203 22.56 17.30 -13.70
CA ARG A 203 22.58 17.28 -12.24
C ARG A 203 21.58 18.31 -11.75
N ILE A 204 20.65 17.89 -10.92
CA ILE A 204 19.64 18.72 -10.30
C ILE A 204 19.76 18.57 -8.79
N ARG A 205 20.01 19.68 -8.09
CA ARG A 205 19.99 19.73 -6.62
C ARG A 205 18.97 20.73 -6.16
N TYR A 206 18.09 20.36 -5.24
CA TYR A 206 17.05 21.25 -4.75
C TYR A 206 16.82 21.13 -3.25
N TRP A 207 16.35 22.23 -2.66
CA TRP A 207 15.91 22.35 -1.28
C TRP A 207 14.42 22.61 -1.27
N ALA A 208 13.65 21.73 -0.66
CA ALA A 208 12.21 21.91 -0.52
C ALA A 208 11.89 23.20 0.25
N ASP A 209 10.87 23.97 -0.18
CA ASP A 209 10.54 25.23 0.45
C ASP A 209 9.80 25.02 1.78
N PRO A 210 10.36 25.42 2.94
CA PRO A 210 9.72 25.30 4.24
C PRO A 210 8.45 26.15 4.39
N GLN A 211 8.18 27.07 3.44
CA GLN A 211 6.91 27.80 3.38
C GLN A 211 5.77 26.95 2.82
N ILE A 212 6.07 25.86 2.13
CA ILE A 212 5.09 25.00 1.45
C ILE A 212 4.94 23.69 2.21
N PHE A 213 6.05 23.02 2.52
CA PHE A 213 6.03 21.72 3.16
C PHE A 213 5.91 21.81 4.68
N LEU A 214 5.26 20.83 5.27
CA LEU A 214 5.14 20.73 6.73
C LEU A 214 6.53 20.56 7.36
N LYS A 215 6.70 21.07 8.58
CA LYS A 215 7.99 21.04 9.30
C LYS A 215 8.51 19.64 9.59
N ASP A 216 7.63 18.66 9.69
CA ASP A 216 7.92 17.25 9.93
C ASP A 216 8.03 16.44 8.64
N ALA A 217 7.81 17.04 7.47
CA ALA A 217 8.00 16.38 6.19
C ALA A 217 9.48 16.06 5.96
N LYS A 218 9.77 14.78 5.67
CA LYS A 218 11.14 14.27 5.46
C LYS A 218 11.17 13.33 4.26
N PHE A 219 12.30 13.35 3.57
CA PHE A 219 12.59 12.32 2.57
C PHE A 219 12.78 10.96 3.27
N ASP A 220 12.06 9.98 2.80
CA ASP A 220 12.05 8.62 3.32
C ASP A 220 13.02 7.76 2.49
N TYR A 221 14.12 7.32 3.12
CA TYR A 221 15.14 6.52 2.48
C TYR A 221 14.62 5.15 2.05
N GLU A 222 13.85 4.48 2.89
CA GLU A 222 13.34 3.14 2.59
C GLU A 222 12.40 3.14 1.38
N GLN A 223 11.51 4.13 1.29
CA GLN A 223 10.66 4.31 0.12
C GLN A 223 11.49 4.62 -1.14
N LEU A 224 12.55 5.43 -0.99
CA LEU A 224 13.44 5.76 -2.10
C LEU A 224 14.19 4.50 -2.58
N ALA A 225 14.79 3.73 -1.68
CA ALA A 225 15.51 2.50 -1.99
C ALA A 225 14.59 1.45 -2.61
N ALA A 226 13.37 1.28 -2.07
CA ALA A 226 12.37 0.37 -2.62
C ALA A 226 11.98 0.74 -4.06
N ARG A 227 11.75 2.04 -4.35
CA ARG A 227 11.43 2.49 -5.70
C ARG A 227 12.63 2.39 -6.64
N ALA A 228 13.84 2.71 -6.19
CA ALA A 228 15.06 2.55 -6.99
C ALA A 228 15.27 1.09 -7.39
N ARG A 229 15.10 0.16 -6.44
CA ARG A 229 15.13 -1.28 -6.71
C ARG A 229 14.07 -1.70 -7.73
N GLN A 230 12.83 -1.25 -7.55
CA GLN A 230 11.75 -1.52 -8.50
C GLN A 230 12.08 -0.99 -9.90
N THR A 231 12.58 0.23 -10.00
CA THR A 231 12.93 0.88 -11.27
C THR A 231 14.08 0.16 -11.97
N SER A 232 15.10 -0.30 -11.23
CA SER A 232 16.23 -1.04 -11.83
C SER A 232 15.80 -2.39 -12.43
N PHE A 233 14.77 -3.04 -11.90
CA PHE A 233 14.15 -4.21 -12.55
C PHE A 233 13.36 -3.85 -13.82
N LEU A 234 12.74 -2.69 -13.87
CA LEU A 234 11.92 -2.26 -15.02
C LEU A 234 12.77 -1.74 -16.19
N VAL A 235 13.99 -1.29 -15.91
CA VAL A 235 14.96 -0.77 -16.89
C VAL A 235 16.26 -1.58 -16.79
N PRO A 236 16.34 -2.73 -17.45
CA PRO A 236 17.52 -3.60 -17.38
C PRO A 236 18.82 -2.86 -17.76
N GLY A 237 19.88 -3.07 -16.99
CA GLY A 237 21.17 -2.42 -17.18
C GLY A 237 21.28 -1.01 -16.60
N LEU A 238 20.18 -0.41 -16.13
CA LEU A 238 20.22 0.86 -15.43
C LEU A 238 20.76 0.67 -14.01
N THR A 239 21.85 1.35 -13.69
CA THR A 239 22.41 1.43 -12.33
C THR A 239 21.83 2.63 -11.59
N LEU A 240 21.13 2.36 -10.51
CA LEU A 240 20.62 3.36 -9.58
C LEU A 240 21.43 3.33 -8.29
N VAL A 241 22.08 4.43 -7.94
CA VAL A 241 22.83 4.58 -6.68
C VAL A 241 22.05 5.50 -5.76
N VAL A 242 21.71 5.03 -4.59
CA VAL A 242 21.03 5.80 -3.56
C VAL A 242 21.98 5.98 -2.40
N ARG A 243 22.29 7.25 -2.08
CA ARG A 243 23.19 7.62 -0.99
C ARG A 243 22.46 8.52 0.01
N ASP A 244 22.52 8.15 1.28
CA ASP A 244 22.01 8.95 2.39
C ASP A 244 23.18 9.52 3.21
N GLU A 245 23.49 10.79 3.00
CA GLU A 245 24.54 11.51 3.72
C GLU A 245 24.05 12.13 5.04
N ARG A 246 22.75 12.05 5.34
CA ARG A 246 22.15 12.57 6.58
C ARG A 246 22.55 11.74 7.80
N ARG A 247 23.02 10.50 7.58
CA ARG A 247 23.51 9.62 8.62
C ARG A 247 24.92 10.03 9.02
N LEU A 248 25.07 10.57 10.22
CA LEU A 248 26.36 11.05 10.73
C LEU A 248 27.19 9.87 11.28
N PRO A 249 28.52 9.83 11.03
CA PRO A 249 29.42 8.86 11.68
C PRO A 249 29.36 8.98 13.19
N GLY A 250 29.22 7.84 13.89
CA GLY A 250 29.25 7.78 15.35
C GLY A 250 27.90 7.67 16.05
N THR A 251 26.80 7.54 15.32
CA THR A 251 25.52 7.11 15.89
C THR A 251 25.57 5.60 16.12
N PRO A 252 25.26 5.06 17.32
CA PRO A 252 25.30 3.63 17.58
C PRO A 252 24.40 2.86 16.59
N GLY A 253 25.03 2.02 15.73
CA GLY A 253 24.37 1.25 14.69
C GLY A 253 24.43 1.83 13.27
N GLU A 254 25.11 2.97 13.05
CA GLU A 254 25.25 3.61 11.76
C GLU A 254 26.71 3.97 11.46
N ASP A 255 27.35 3.22 10.57
CA ASP A 255 28.75 3.44 10.14
C ASP A 255 28.81 4.39 8.93
N GLY A 256 28.56 5.69 9.12
CA GLY A 256 28.76 6.73 8.08
C GLY A 256 27.64 6.82 7.04
N PRO A 257 27.89 7.45 5.87
CA PRO A 257 26.89 7.56 4.78
C PRO A 257 26.45 6.16 4.31
N HIS A 258 25.14 5.97 4.23
CA HIS A 258 24.58 4.72 3.71
C HIS A 258 24.43 4.81 2.19
N GLU A 259 24.98 3.82 1.46
CA GLU A 259 24.88 3.77 0.01
C GLU A 259 24.42 2.37 -0.42
N GLU A 260 23.40 2.33 -1.26
CA GLU A 260 22.94 1.12 -1.93
C GLU A 260 22.99 1.30 -3.45
N VAL A 261 23.37 0.23 -4.15
CA VAL A 261 23.45 0.18 -5.61
C VAL A 261 22.46 -0.85 -6.11
N PHE A 262 21.56 -0.43 -7.00
CA PHE A 262 20.56 -1.28 -7.62
C PHE A 262 20.85 -1.40 -9.12
N VAL A 263 21.12 -2.60 -9.57
CA VAL A 263 21.28 -2.96 -10.99
C VAL A 263 20.78 -4.38 -11.20
N HIS A 264 19.93 -4.58 -12.20
CA HIS A 264 19.32 -5.88 -12.48
C HIS A 264 19.26 -6.12 -13.98
N ASP A 265 20.23 -6.86 -14.50
CA ASP A 265 20.37 -7.15 -15.93
C ASP A 265 19.28 -8.11 -16.44
N GLY A 266 18.79 -9.01 -15.60
CA GLY A 266 17.68 -9.92 -15.92
C GLY A 266 16.31 -9.25 -15.97
N GLY A 267 16.21 -8.01 -15.52
CA GLY A 267 15.03 -7.17 -15.63
C GLY A 267 13.82 -7.74 -14.90
N ILE A 268 12.65 -7.71 -15.56
CA ILE A 268 11.40 -8.18 -14.95
C ILE A 268 11.39 -9.67 -14.60
N SER A 269 12.30 -10.48 -15.17
CA SER A 269 12.45 -11.88 -14.79
C SER A 269 13.05 -12.01 -13.39
N GLU A 270 14.12 -11.26 -13.09
CA GLU A 270 14.67 -11.17 -11.73
C GLU A 270 13.65 -10.53 -10.77
N PHE A 271 12.85 -9.57 -11.25
CA PHE A 271 11.82 -8.97 -10.43
C PHE A 271 10.76 -9.98 -9.98
N VAL A 272 10.34 -10.89 -10.86
CA VAL A 272 9.43 -11.98 -10.50
C VAL A 272 10.07 -12.92 -9.46
N GLU A 273 11.35 -13.25 -9.62
CA GLU A 273 12.08 -14.07 -8.63
C GLU A 273 12.18 -13.38 -7.27
N TYR A 274 12.50 -12.09 -7.27
CA TYR A 274 12.52 -11.26 -6.05
C TYR A 274 11.17 -11.19 -5.34
N LEU A 275 10.09 -11.07 -6.12
CA LEU A 275 8.73 -10.98 -5.58
C LEU A 275 8.15 -12.32 -5.14
N ALA A 276 8.66 -13.43 -5.66
CA ALA A 276 8.05 -14.74 -5.45
C ALA A 276 8.31 -15.28 -4.04
N PRO A 277 7.25 -15.52 -3.23
CA PRO A 277 7.39 -15.92 -1.84
C PRO A 277 7.65 -17.42 -1.66
N ASP A 278 7.38 -18.23 -2.69
CA ASP A 278 7.24 -19.68 -2.59
C ASP A 278 8.26 -20.44 -3.44
N ALA A 279 8.42 -21.73 -3.15
CA ALA A 279 9.16 -22.65 -4.00
C ALA A 279 8.54 -22.72 -5.41
N PRO A 280 9.37 -22.78 -6.49
CA PRO A 280 8.88 -22.76 -7.86
C PRO A 280 8.13 -24.04 -8.25
N VAL A 281 7.01 -23.88 -8.93
CA VAL A 281 6.37 -24.90 -9.74
C VAL A 281 6.84 -24.78 -11.18
N THR A 282 7.06 -23.53 -11.63
CA THR A 282 7.65 -23.22 -12.94
C THR A 282 8.88 -22.35 -12.77
N ASP A 283 9.78 -22.42 -13.75
CA ASP A 283 10.77 -21.35 -13.96
C ASP A 283 10.05 -20.04 -14.32
N VAL A 284 10.80 -18.94 -14.40
CA VAL A 284 10.24 -17.68 -14.88
C VAL A 284 10.04 -17.75 -16.38
N TRP A 285 8.80 -17.61 -16.83
CA TRP A 285 8.47 -17.51 -18.25
C TRP A 285 8.31 -16.07 -18.66
N ARG A 286 8.96 -15.66 -19.73
CA ARG A 286 8.83 -14.34 -20.32
C ARG A 286 7.98 -14.39 -21.57
N LEU A 287 6.96 -13.53 -21.62
CA LEU A 287 5.99 -13.41 -22.71
C LEU A 287 6.18 -12.02 -23.31
N GLN A 288 6.63 -11.95 -24.57
CA GLN A 288 6.99 -10.69 -25.21
C GLN A 288 6.33 -10.58 -26.58
N GLY A 289 6.00 -9.36 -26.96
CA GLY A 289 5.47 -9.07 -28.29
C GLY A 289 5.09 -7.60 -28.44
N THR A 290 4.73 -7.24 -29.67
CA THR A 290 4.28 -5.89 -30.00
C THR A 290 2.95 -5.96 -30.74
N GLY A 291 2.22 -4.85 -30.71
CA GLY A 291 1.02 -4.66 -31.53
C GLY A 291 0.80 -3.21 -31.83
N THR A 292 0.18 -2.92 -32.97
CA THR A 292 -0.17 -1.56 -33.38
C THR A 292 -1.68 -1.33 -33.26
N PHE A 293 -2.07 -0.10 -33.03
CA PHE A 293 -3.46 0.35 -33.04
C PHE A 293 -3.55 1.78 -33.57
N THR A 294 -4.68 2.13 -34.15
CA THR A 294 -4.95 3.49 -34.66
C THR A 294 -5.73 4.25 -33.60
N GLU A 295 -5.31 5.45 -33.31
CA GLU A 295 -5.97 6.38 -32.40
C GLU A 295 -6.26 7.70 -33.14
N THR A 296 -7.48 8.23 -32.98
CA THR A 296 -7.83 9.55 -33.50
C THR A 296 -7.47 10.59 -32.44
N VAL A 297 -6.47 11.41 -32.74
CA VAL A 297 -6.02 12.49 -31.84
C VAL A 297 -6.28 13.85 -32.46
N PRO A 298 -6.68 14.86 -31.68
CA PRO A 298 -6.79 16.21 -32.13
C PRO A 298 -5.39 16.82 -32.33
N VAL A 299 -5.03 17.12 -33.59
CA VAL A 299 -3.76 17.76 -33.94
C VAL A 299 -4.02 19.22 -34.32
N LEU A 300 -3.23 20.13 -33.74
CA LEU A 300 -3.29 21.56 -34.04
C LEU A 300 -2.69 21.81 -35.43
N ASP A 301 -3.47 22.29 -36.35
CA ASP A 301 -2.99 22.68 -37.69
C ASP A 301 -2.21 24.02 -37.66
N SER A 302 -1.57 24.37 -38.78
CA SER A 302 -0.80 25.61 -38.90
C SER A 302 -1.64 26.90 -38.78
N LYS A 303 -2.98 26.77 -38.76
CA LYS A 303 -3.93 27.87 -38.60
C LYS A 303 -4.55 27.94 -37.22
N GLY A 304 -4.12 27.05 -36.30
CA GLY A 304 -4.62 27.00 -34.93
C GLY A 304 -5.94 26.24 -34.75
N HIS A 305 -6.40 25.46 -35.74
CA HIS A 305 -7.59 24.62 -35.61
C HIS A 305 -7.20 23.18 -35.20
N MET A 306 -8.01 22.59 -34.34
CA MET A 306 -7.88 21.18 -33.97
C MET A 306 -8.52 20.29 -35.01
N THR A 307 -7.72 19.51 -35.74
CA THR A 307 -8.19 18.53 -36.72
C THR A 307 -8.01 17.12 -36.20
N PRO A 308 -9.08 16.29 -36.20
CA PRO A 308 -8.97 14.88 -35.87
C PRO A 308 -8.04 14.18 -36.87
N THR A 309 -6.95 13.61 -36.40
CA THR A 309 -5.96 12.93 -37.25
C THR A 309 -5.80 11.51 -36.72
N GLU A 310 -5.81 10.53 -37.61
CA GLU A 310 -5.49 9.14 -37.26
C GLU A 310 -3.98 8.97 -37.14
N VAL A 311 -3.55 8.51 -35.99
CA VAL A 311 -2.14 8.25 -35.70
C VAL A 311 -2.00 6.77 -35.33
N GLU A 312 -1.08 6.09 -36.01
CA GLU A 312 -0.71 4.72 -35.64
C GLU A 312 0.20 4.75 -34.40
N ARG A 313 -0.17 3.93 -33.41
CA ARG A 313 0.55 3.77 -32.14
C ARG A 313 1.04 2.34 -32.01
N GLU A 314 2.25 2.17 -31.52
CA GLU A 314 2.80 0.88 -31.14
C GLU A 314 2.69 0.66 -29.63
N CYS A 315 2.33 -0.55 -29.25
CA CYS A 315 2.33 -1.01 -27.87
C CYS A 315 3.26 -2.23 -27.73
N GLY A 316 4.35 -2.09 -26.99
CA GLY A 316 5.20 -3.19 -26.59
C GLY A 316 4.63 -3.85 -25.34
N VAL A 317 4.63 -5.19 -25.33
CA VAL A 317 4.18 -6.02 -24.20
C VAL A 317 5.38 -6.84 -23.71
N ASP A 318 5.66 -6.77 -22.43
CA ASP A 318 6.72 -7.53 -21.79
C ASP A 318 6.25 -8.00 -20.41
N ILE A 319 6.05 -9.30 -20.27
CA ILE A 319 5.44 -9.91 -19.09
C ILE A 319 6.34 -11.05 -18.63
N ALA A 320 6.60 -11.09 -17.32
CA ALA A 320 7.26 -12.24 -16.69
C ALA A 320 6.27 -12.89 -15.70
N VAL A 321 6.21 -14.22 -15.73
CA VAL A 321 5.30 -15.00 -14.88
C VAL A 321 6.03 -16.21 -14.30
N ARG A 322 5.67 -16.56 -13.06
CA ARG A 322 6.13 -17.77 -12.39
C ARG A 322 5.03 -18.28 -11.47
N TRP A 323 4.76 -19.58 -11.52
CA TRP A 323 3.87 -20.21 -10.52
C TRP A 323 4.70 -20.84 -9.41
N GLY A 324 4.33 -20.54 -8.19
CA GLY A 324 4.85 -21.15 -6.97
C GLY A 324 3.90 -22.17 -6.37
N THR A 325 4.33 -22.78 -5.27
CA THR A 325 3.54 -23.79 -4.53
C THR A 325 2.42 -23.20 -3.69
N GLY A 326 2.45 -21.89 -3.43
CA GLY A 326 1.45 -21.15 -2.65
C GLY A 326 0.09 -21.00 -3.36
N TYR A 327 -0.78 -20.24 -2.72
CA TYR A 327 -2.16 -20.00 -3.19
C TYR A 327 -2.40 -18.56 -3.61
N ASP A 328 -1.65 -17.61 -3.03
CA ASP A 328 -1.84 -16.20 -3.27
C ASP A 328 -1.25 -15.79 -4.62
N ALA A 329 -2.00 -14.98 -5.35
CA ALA A 329 -1.52 -14.38 -6.59
C ALA A 329 -0.90 -13.01 -6.29
N LYS A 330 0.35 -12.81 -6.73
CA LYS A 330 1.06 -11.53 -6.63
C LYS A 330 1.30 -10.99 -8.04
N VAL A 331 0.50 -10.01 -8.44
CA VAL A 331 0.58 -9.42 -9.78
C VAL A 331 0.89 -7.94 -9.64
N SER A 332 2.07 -7.55 -10.14
CA SER A 332 2.47 -6.15 -10.26
C SER A 332 2.33 -5.69 -11.70
N SER A 333 1.71 -4.54 -11.93
CA SER A 333 1.47 -4.04 -13.28
C SER A 333 2.03 -2.64 -13.49
N PHE A 334 2.58 -2.41 -14.68
CA PHE A 334 3.26 -1.17 -15.03
C PHE A 334 2.93 -0.72 -16.44
N VAL A 335 2.91 0.58 -16.65
CA VAL A 335 2.85 1.23 -17.95
C VAL A 335 4.09 2.09 -18.08
N ASN A 336 4.97 1.76 -19.03
CA ASN A 336 6.33 2.28 -19.08
C ASN A 336 7.07 1.91 -17.77
N ILE A 337 7.28 2.89 -16.86
CA ILE A 337 7.84 2.66 -15.51
C ILE A 337 6.82 2.97 -14.40
N ILE A 338 5.63 3.42 -14.77
CA ILE A 338 4.59 3.85 -13.82
C ILE A 338 3.87 2.62 -13.29
N ALA A 339 3.87 2.46 -11.98
CA ALA A 339 3.07 1.43 -11.33
C ALA A 339 1.57 1.72 -11.45
N THR A 340 0.79 0.70 -11.79
CA THR A 340 -0.67 0.79 -11.88
C THR A 340 -1.32 -0.14 -10.85
N PRO A 341 -1.32 0.24 -9.57
CA PRO A 341 -1.76 -0.65 -8.48
C PRO A 341 -3.24 -1.05 -8.57
N LYS A 342 -4.05 -0.24 -9.24
CA LYS A 342 -5.47 -0.55 -9.50
C LYS A 342 -5.69 -1.21 -10.86
N GLY A 343 -4.61 -1.53 -11.59
CA GLY A 343 -4.64 -2.27 -12.85
C GLY A 343 -5.00 -1.41 -14.06
N GLY A 344 -5.88 -1.91 -14.90
CA GLY A 344 -6.31 -1.26 -16.13
C GLY A 344 -6.47 -2.27 -17.28
N THR A 345 -6.53 -1.75 -18.50
CA THR A 345 -6.79 -2.54 -19.72
C THR A 345 -5.73 -3.61 -19.96
N HIS A 346 -4.44 -3.35 -19.68
CA HIS A 346 -3.35 -4.30 -19.82
C HIS A 346 -3.47 -5.47 -18.85
N LEU A 347 -3.78 -5.20 -17.58
CA LEU A 347 -3.96 -6.25 -16.58
C LEU A 347 -5.22 -7.08 -16.88
N SER A 348 -6.32 -6.43 -17.28
CA SER A 348 -7.54 -7.12 -17.70
C SER A 348 -7.29 -8.03 -18.91
N GLY A 349 -6.48 -7.57 -19.88
CA GLY A 349 -6.08 -8.36 -21.04
C GLY A 349 -5.25 -9.58 -20.65
N PHE A 350 -4.29 -9.41 -19.72
CA PHE A 350 -3.47 -10.48 -19.19
C PHE A 350 -4.31 -11.55 -18.48
N GLU A 351 -5.09 -11.17 -17.50
CA GLU A 351 -5.90 -12.10 -16.70
C GLU A 351 -6.90 -12.91 -17.54
N GLN A 352 -7.58 -12.24 -18.48
CA GLN A 352 -8.55 -12.90 -19.36
C GLN A 352 -7.88 -13.90 -20.29
N SER A 353 -6.72 -13.55 -20.86
CA SER A 353 -6.00 -14.41 -21.78
C SER A 353 -5.34 -15.60 -21.08
N VAL A 354 -4.77 -15.40 -19.90
CA VAL A 354 -4.24 -16.51 -19.08
C VAL A 354 -5.34 -17.52 -18.78
N LEU A 355 -6.50 -17.07 -18.31
CA LEU A 355 -7.64 -17.94 -18.07
C LEU A 355 -8.08 -18.68 -19.33
N LYS A 356 -8.17 -18.00 -20.46
CA LYS A 356 -8.57 -18.56 -21.75
C LYS A 356 -7.60 -19.67 -22.21
N VAL A 357 -6.29 -19.42 -22.10
CA VAL A 357 -5.27 -20.41 -22.47
C VAL A 357 -5.36 -21.66 -21.59
N PHE A 358 -5.44 -21.48 -20.27
CA PHE A 358 -5.55 -22.64 -19.37
C PHE A 358 -6.85 -23.42 -19.57
N ARG A 359 -7.98 -22.76 -19.81
CA ARG A 359 -9.25 -23.45 -20.15
C ARG A 359 -9.07 -24.35 -21.37
N LYS A 360 -8.48 -23.82 -22.44
CA LYS A 360 -8.21 -24.56 -23.65
C LYS A 360 -7.23 -25.73 -23.43
N GLN A 361 -6.15 -25.50 -22.66
CA GLN A 361 -5.16 -26.53 -22.40
C GLN A 361 -5.67 -27.63 -21.48
N LEU A 362 -6.50 -27.32 -20.51
CA LEU A 362 -7.16 -28.33 -19.66
C LEU A 362 -8.21 -29.13 -20.41
N GLU A 363 -8.91 -28.51 -21.36
CA GLU A 363 -9.87 -29.22 -22.25
C GLU A 363 -9.15 -30.25 -23.13
N VAL A 364 -8.04 -29.85 -23.78
CA VAL A 364 -7.20 -30.73 -24.61
C VAL A 364 -6.60 -31.89 -23.79
N ASN A 365 -6.21 -31.64 -22.56
CA ASN A 365 -5.60 -32.61 -21.65
C ASN A 365 -6.59 -33.28 -20.69
N SER A 366 -7.91 -33.10 -20.89
CA SER A 366 -8.93 -33.44 -19.90
C SER A 366 -8.93 -34.95 -19.48
N ARG A 367 -8.64 -35.84 -20.41
CA ARG A 367 -8.55 -37.30 -20.10
C ARG A 367 -7.34 -37.61 -19.23
N ARG A 368 -6.17 -37.03 -19.54
CA ARG A 368 -4.92 -37.23 -18.80
C ARG A 368 -5.01 -36.64 -17.37
N LEU A 369 -5.58 -35.48 -17.25
CA LEU A 369 -5.66 -34.72 -15.98
C LEU A 369 -6.92 -35.06 -15.16
N LYS A 370 -7.79 -35.92 -15.69
CA LYS A 370 -9.07 -36.30 -15.04
C LYS A 370 -9.90 -35.08 -14.60
N VAL A 371 -10.06 -34.11 -15.51
CA VAL A 371 -10.73 -32.83 -15.23
C VAL A 371 -12.26 -32.99 -15.17
N GLY A 372 -12.83 -33.95 -15.89
CA GLY A 372 -14.27 -34.10 -16.00
C GLY A 372 -14.92 -32.99 -16.84
N SER A 373 -16.13 -32.56 -16.42
CA SER A 373 -16.87 -31.43 -17.05
C SER A 373 -16.56 -30.08 -16.45
N ASP A 374 -15.73 -30.03 -15.43
CA ASP A 374 -15.44 -28.81 -14.66
C ASP A 374 -14.52 -27.87 -15.42
N LYS A 375 -14.73 -26.56 -15.23
CA LYS A 375 -13.94 -25.52 -15.87
C LYS A 375 -13.19 -24.70 -14.81
N PRO A 376 -11.92 -24.36 -15.06
CA PRO A 376 -11.20 -23.49 -14.15
C PRO A 376 -11.77 -22.07 -14.18
N GLU A 377 -11.81 -21.44 -13.02
CA GLU A 377 -12.06 -20.03 -12.82
C GLU A 377 -10.72 -19.25 -12.74
N LYS A 378 -10.80 -17.93 -12.76
CA LYS A 378 -9.64 -17.04 -12.72
C LYS A 378 -8.72 -17.38 -11.54
N ASP A 379 -9.29 -17.51 -10.36
CA ASP A 379 -8.55 -17.74 -9.12
C ASP A 379 -7.82 -19.09 -9.09
N ASP A 380 -8.38 -20.11 -9.74
CA ASP A 380 -7.72 -21.42 -9.84
C ASP A 380 -6.42 -21.34 -10.67
N VAL A 381 -6.46 -20.53 -11.72
CA VAL A 381 -5.33 -20.35 -12.65
C VAL A 381 -4.29 -19.41 -12.09
N LEU A 382 -4.71 -18.38 -11.36
CA LEU A 382 -3.83 -17.40 -10.74
C LEU A 382 -3.25 -17.86 -9.40
N ALA A 383 -3.69 -19.01 -8.86
CA ALA A 383 -3.20 -19.53 -7.59
C ALA A 383 -1.69 -19.74 -7.60
N GLY A 384 -0.97 -19.04 -6.71
CA GLY A 384 0.48 -19.07 -6.61
C GLY A 384 1.21 -18.37 -7.76
N LEU A 385 0.50 -17.60 -8.59
CA LEU A 385 1.12 -16.82 -9.66
C LEU A 385 1.83 -15.61 -9.08
N THR A 386 3.11 -15.47 -9.38
CA THR A 386 3.82 -14.20 -9.31
C THR A 386 4.03 -13.68 -10.72
N ALA A 387 3.56 -12.47 -11.01
CA ALA A 387 3.66 -11.89 -12.35
C ALA A 387 4.02 -10.41 -12.28
N VAL A 388 4.84 -9.99 -13.25
CA VAL A 388 5.12 -8.59 -13.56
C VAL A 388 4.63 -8.33 -14.98
N VAL A 389 3.61 -7.48 -15.09
CA VAL A 389 2.95 -7.15 -16.37
C VAL A 389 3.35 -5.75 -16.78
N THR A 390 4.16 -5.60 -17.82
CA THR A 390 4.57 -4.29 -18.32
C THR A 390 4.09 -4.08 -19.75
N VAL A 391 3.64 -2.86 -20.03
CA VAL A 391 3.39 -2.40 -21.39
C VAL A 391 4.11 -1.08 -21.62
N ARG A 392 4.59 -0.88 -22.86
CA ARG A 392 5.27 0.33 -23.30
C ARG A 392 4.48 0.96 -24.43
N LEU A 393 4.10 2.23 -24.26
CA LEU A 393 3.45 3.01 -25.30
C LEU A 393 3.74 4.50 -25.12
N ALA A 394 3.76 5.24 -26.23
CA ALA A 394 4.20 6.64 -26.28
C ALA A 394 3.29 7.57 -25.46
N GLU A 395 1.98 7.44 -25.61
CA GLU A 395 0.98 8.33 -24.98
C GLU A 395 -0.13 7.52 -24.30
N PRO A 396 0.14 6.91 -23.11
CA PRO A 396 -0.88 6.17 -22.37
C PRO A 396 -1.96 7.10 -21.82
N GLN A 397 -3.22 6.69 -21.93
CA GLN A 397 -4.33 7.37 -21.27
C GLN A 397 -4.64 6.69 -19.95
N PHE A 398 -4.65 7.47 -18.86
CA PHE A 398 -4.95 6.98 -17.52
C PHE A 398 -6.32 7.50 -17.03
N GLU A 399 -6.96 6.72 -16.16
CA GLU A 399 -8.14 7.15 -15.43
C GLU A 399 -7.71 8.01 -14.23
N GLY A 400 -7.51 9.31 -14.46
CA GLY A 400 -7.19 10.27 -13.41
C GLY A 400 -5.71 10.62 -13.27
N GLN A 401 -5.45 11.67 -12.47
CA GLN A 401 -4.14 12.30 -12.29
C GLN A 401 -3.11 11.40 -11.60
N THR A 402 -3.56 10.48 -10.76
CA THR A 402 -2.67 9.57 -10.00
C THR A 402 -2.08 8.44 -10.86
N LYS A 403 -2.53 8.29 -12.12
CA LYS A 403 -2.04 7.29 -13.08
C LYS A 403 -2.15 5.83 -12.61
N GLU A 404 -3.08 5.53 -11.70
CA GLU A 404 -3.21 4.21 -11.08
C GLU A 404 -3.89 3.16 -11.98
N VAL A 405 -4.62 3.60 -13.01
CA VAL A 405 -5.39 2.73 -13.92
C VAL A 405 -5.13 3.11 -15.37
N LEU A 406 -4.70 2.17 -16.20
CA LEU A 406 -4.58 2.39 -17.64
C LEU A 406 -5.95 2.28 -18.33
N GLY A 407 -6.36 3.36 -18.99
CA GLY A 407 -7.64 3.47 -19.72
C GLY A 407 -7.57 3.10 -21.21
N THR A 408 -6.39 3.15 -21.85
CA THR A 408 -6.24 2.92 -23.31
C THR A 408 -6.82 1.57 -23.75
N ALA A 409 -8.01 1.58 -24.36
CA ALA A 409 -8.81 0.37 -24.61
C ALA A 409 -8.13 -0.66 -25.53
N ALA A 410 -7.41 -0.22 -26.54
CA ALA A 410 -6.74 -1.07 -27.53
C ALA A 410 -5.67 -2.01 -26.87
N VAL A 411 -5.05 -1.57 -25.80
CA VAL A 411 -3.99 -2.32 -25.10
C VAL A 411 -4.50 -3.67 -24.58
N ARG A 412 -5.79 -3.76 -24.18
CA ARG A 412 -6.38 -5.03 -23.74
C ARG A 412 -6.26 -6.12 -24.79
N GLN A 413 -6.58 -5.80 -26.05
CA GLN A 413 -6.56 -6.78 -27.14
C GLN A 413 -5.12 -7.16 -27.50
N ILE A 414 -4.21 -6.19 -27.52
CA ILE A 414 -2.79 -6.42 -27.82
C ILE A 414 -2.18 -7.36 -26.78
N VAL A 415 -2.34 -7.05 -25.49
CA VAL A 415 -1.85 -7.90 -24.41
C VAL A 415 -2.48 -9.28 -24.48
N SER A 416 -3.79 -9.37 -24.70
CA SER A 416 -4.47 -10.68 -24.82
C SER A 416 -3.88 -11.52 -25.94
N LYS A 417 -3.63 -10.91 -27.11
CA LYS A 417 -3.05 -11.63 -28.26
C LYS A 417 -1.64 -12.13 -27.97
N VAL A 418 -0.78 -11.30 -27.40
CA VAL A 418 0.61 -11.67 -27.06
C VAL A 418 0.61 -12.80 -26.03
N VAL A 419 -0.16 -12.65 -24.93
CA VAL A 419 -0.23 -13.67 -23.89
C VAL A 419 -0.81 -14.98 -24.41
N GLU A 420 -1.87 -14.95 -25.21
CA GLU A 420 -2.44 -16.17 -25.81
C GLU A 420 -1.43 -16.89 -26.70
N GLN A 421 -0.66 -16.18 -27.49
CA GLN A 421 0.34 -16.77 -28.39
C GLN A 421 1.52 -17.35 -27.62
N GLU A 422 2.16 -16.55 -26.78
CA GLU A 422 3.38 -16.92 -26.07
C GLU A 422 3.11 -17.99 -25.00
N LEU A 423 2.08 -17.84 -24.19
CA LEU A 423 1.73 -18.81 -23.17
C LEU A 423 1.26 -20.15 -23.78
N THR A 424 0.51 -20.11 -24.89
CA THR A 424 0.15 -21.33 -25.62
C THR A 424 1.40 -22.02 -26.16
N ALA A 425 2.33 -21.28 -26.73
CA ALA A 425 3.58 -21.83 -27.24
C ALA A 425 4.39 -22.50 -26.12
N ARG A 426 4.53 -21.86 -24.97
CA ARG A 426 5.23 -22.40 -23.80
C ARG A 426 4.62 -23.69 -23.29
N ILE A 427 3.30 -23.77 -23.22
CA ILE A 427 2.58 -24.97 -22.71
C ILE A 427 2.57 -26.10 -23.75
N THR A 428 2.41 -25.79 -25.05
CA THR A 428 2.28 -26.82 -26.09
C THR A 428 3.61 -27.30 -26.66
N LYS A 429 4.62 -26.41 -26.65
CA LYS A 429 5.97 -26.69 -27.18
C LYS A 429 7.02 -26.26 -26.15
N PRO A 430 7.06 -26.92 -24.98
CA PRO A 430 8.03 -26.56 -23.94
C PRO A 430 9.47 -26.79 -24.43
N ALA A 431 10.38 -25.99 -23.89
CA ALA A 431 11.82 -26.20 -24.12
C ALA A 431 12.25 -27.58 -23.63
N ARG A 432 13.45 -28.02 -24.05
CA ARG A 432 13.99 -29.34 -23.65
C ARG A 432 14.05 -29.45 -22.12
N GLY A 433 13.32 -30.38 -21.54
CA GLY A 433 13.19 -30.56 -20.08
C GLY A 433 11.96 -29.90 -19.46
N GLY A 434 11.33 -28.91 -20.09
CA GLY A 434 10.20 -28.15 -19.53
C GLY A 434 8.85 -28.87 -19.53
N LYS A 435 8.77 -30.08 -20.09
CA LYS A 435 7.48 -30.82 -20.13
C LYS A 435 6.99 -31.19 -18.71
N ALA A 436 7.91 -31.60 -17.83
CA ALA A 436 7.56 -31.96 -16.45
C ALA A 436 7.06 -30.76 -15.65
N GLU A 437 7.61 -29.59 -15.91
CA GLU A 437 7.20 -28.32 -15.34
C GLU A 437 5.77 -27.92 -15.76
N VAL A 438 5.47 -28.01 -17.06
CA VAL A 438 4.14 -27.76 -17.61
C VAL A 438 3.13 -28.76 -17.02
N ASP A 439 3.50 -30.03 -16.92
CA ASP A 439 2.63 -31.05 -16.35
C ASP A 439 2.29 -30.75 -14.89
N LYS A 440 3.29 -30.40 -14.07
CA LYS A 440 3.09 -29.96 -12.67
C LYS A 440 2.20 -28.74 -12.56
N LEU A 441 2.37 -27.76 -13.44
CA LEU A 441 1.55 -26.55 -13.46
C LEU A 441 0.09 -26.88 -13.77
N LEU A 442 -0.17 -27.70 -14.80
CA LEU A 442 -1.53 -28.10 -15.16
C LEU A 442 -2.19 -28.92 -14.04
N GLU A 443 -1.43 -29.82 -13.38
CA GLU A 443 -1.88 -30.58 -12.22
C GLU A 443 -2.22 -29.66 -11.04
N LYS A 444 -1.38 -28.62 -10.77
CA LYS A 444 -1.67 -27.63 -9.74
C LYS A 444 -2.99 -26.90 -10.02
N VAL A 445 -3.19 -26.39 -11.23
CA VAL A 445 -4.45 -25.70 -11.58
C VAL A 445 -5.66 -26.61 -11.43
N VAL A 446 -5.56 -27.89 -11.80
CA VAL A 446 -6.62 -28.88 -11.59
C VAL A 446 -6.87 -29.13 -10.09
N SER A 447 -5.81 -29.19 -9.29
CA SER A 447 -5.91 -29.35 -7.83
C SER A 447 -6.63 -28.16 -7.19
N GLU A 448 -6.29 -26.93 -7.58
CA GLU A 448 -6.94 -25.70 -7.10
C GLU A 448 -8.43 -25.67 -7.49
N MET A 449 -8.73 -25.98 -8.75
CA MET A 449 -10.11 -26.08 -9.23
C MET A 449 -10.91 -27.10 -8.41
N LYS A 450 -10.37 -28.29 -8.16
CA LYS A 450 -11.03 -29.32 -7.35
C LYS A 450 -11.23 -28.87 -5.90
N SER A 451 -10.25 -28.21 -5.33
CA SER A 451 -10.32 -27.64 -3.97
C SER A 451 -11.43 -26.60 -3.86
N ARG A 452 -11.53 -25.68 -4.83
CA ARG A 452 -12.61 -24.68 -4.91
C ARG A 452 -14.00 -25.35 -5.04
N ILE A 453 -14.12 -26.32 -5.94
CA ILE A 453 -15.39 -27.05 -6.16
C ILE A 453 -15.79 -27.80 -4.90
N SER A 454 -14.84 -28.50 -4.26
CA SER A 454 -15.09 -29.21 -3.01
C SER A 454 -15.54 -28.26 -1.89
N ALA A 455 -14.87 -27.10 -1.75
CA ALA A 455 -15.27 -26.07 -0.78
C ALA A 455 -16.68 -25.53 -1.08
N ARG A 456 -17.01 -25.31 -2.36
CA ARG A 456 -18.34 -24.86 -2.79
C ARG A 456 -19.42 -25.90 -2.52
N LEU A 457 -19.15 -27.15 -2.85
CA LEU A 457 -20.06 -28.27 -2.57
C LEU A 457 -20.25 -28.44 -1.05
N HIS A 458 -19.17 -28.28 -0.27
CA HIS A 458 -19.27 -28.36 1.18
C HIS A 458 -20.14 -27.22 1.73
N LYS A 459 -19.91 -25.98 1.25
CA LYS A 459 -20.74 -24.81 1.60
C LYS A 459 -22.20 -25.00 1.18
N GLU A 460 -22.45 -25.57 -0.02
CA GLU A 460 -23.79 -25.79 -0.53
C GLU A 460 -24.50 -26.95 0.20
N THR A 461 -23.76 -28.01 0.56
CA THR A 461 -24.26 -29.09 1.40
C THR A 461 -24.60 -28.61 2.80
N GLN A 462 -23.77 -27.75 3.36
CA GLN A 462 -24.04 -27.08 4.63
C GLN A 462 -25.27 -26.15 4.53
N ARG A 463 -25.37 -25.34 3.46
CA ARG A 463 -26.54 -24.49 3.21
C ARG A 463 -27.83 -25.34 3.02
N ARG A 464 -27.75 -26.44 2.31
CA ARG A 464 -28.91 -27.39 2.14
C ARG A 464 -29.27 -28.08 3.46
N LYS A 465 -28.28 -28.49 4.27
CA LYS A 465 -28.53 -29.01 5.63
C LYS A 465 -29.18 -27.93 6.50
N ASN A 466 -28.67 -26.70 6.45
CA ASN A 466 -29.23 -25.59 7.23
C ASN A 466 -30.63 -25.15 6.71
N ALA A 467 -30.90 -25.25 5.41
CA ALA A 467 -32.19 -24.94 4.83
C ALA A 467 -33.24 -26.08 5.06
N LEU A 468 -32.80 -27.32 5.20
CA LEU A 468 -33.64 -28.47 5.54
C LEU A 468 -33.84 -28.64 7.06
N GLU A 469 -32.83 -28.17 7.85
CA GLU A 469 -32.87 -28.11 9.30
C GLU A 469 -33.05 -26.63 9.73
N SER A 470 -34.21 -26.04 9.44
CA SER A 470 -34.52 -24.62 9.72
C SER A 470 -34.44 -24.21 11.21
N SER A 471 -33.56 -24.81 12.01
CA SER A 471 -33.38 -24.48 13.42
C SER A 471 -32.05 -24.83 14.07
N THR A 472 -30.97 -25.16 13.39
CA THR A 472 -29.74 -25.49 14.12
C THR A 472 -28.48 -24.76 13.64
N LEU A 473 -28.37 -23.50 14.06
CA LEU A 473 -27.10 -22.92 14.41
C LEU A 473 -26.35 -23.84 15.40
N PRO A 474 -25.03 -23.90 15.45
CA PRO A 474 -24.31 -24.76 16.39
C PRO A 474 -24.95 -24.67 17.77
N ALA A 475 -25.26 -25.81 18.39
CA ALA A 475 -25.93 -25.86 19.71
C ALA A 475 -25.21 -25.03 20.79
N LYS A 476 -23.97 -24.65 20.51
CA LYS A 476 -23.13 -23.80 21.37
C LYS A 476 -23.42 -22.31 21.19
N LEU A 477 -23.96 -21.85 20.06
CA LEU A 477 -24.21 -20.44 19.81
C LEU A 477 -25.38 -19.93 20.64
N ALA A 478 -25.12 -18.91 21.43
CA ALA A 478 -26.21 -18.11 22.02
C ALA A 478 -26.41 -16.87 21.13
N ASP A 479 -27.28 -16.96 20.15
CA ASP A 479 -27.52 -15.91 19.17
C ASP A 479 -28.19 -14.66 19.76
N CYS A 480 -28.13 -13.54 19.04
CA CYS A 480 -28.87 -12.33 19.39
C CYS A 480 -30.21 -12.26 18.62
N ARG A 481 -31.10 -11.38 19.07
CA ARG A 481 -32.42 -11.18 18.46
C ARG A 481 -32.36 -10.30 17.21
N SER A 482 -31.40 -9.37 17.16
CA SER A 482 -31.25 -8.44 16.04
C SER A 482 -30.79 -9.16 14.77
N THR A 483 -31.42 -8.84 13.66
CA THR A 483 -30.98 -9.21 12.30
C THR A 483 -30.25 -8.07 11.60
N ASP A 484 -30.15 -6.90 12.24
CA ASP A 484 -29.40 -5.74 11.75
C ASP A 484 -27.90 -5.98 11.96
N VAL A 485 -27.17 -6.18 10.86
CA VAL A 485 -25.75 -6.52 10.87
C VAL A 485 -24.93 -5.42 11.54
N ASP A 486 -25.23 -4.16 11.30
CA ASP A 486 -24.44 -3.04 11.82
C ASP A 486 -24.55 -2.91 13.35
N LYS A 487 -25.64 -3.38 13.93
CA LYS A 487 -25.84 -3.41 15.38
C LYS A 487 -25.36 -4.69 16.02
N SER A 488 -25.35 -5.80 15.27
CA SER A 488 -25.10 -7.13 15.82
C SER A 488 -23.61 -7.37 16.07
N GLU A 489 -23.29 -7.93 17.24
CA GLU A 489 -21.95 -8.22 17.69
C GLU A 489 -21.82 -9.70 18.05
N LEU A 490 -20.76 -10.36 17.54
CA LEU A 490 -20.42 -11.74 17.90
C LEU A 490 -19.22 -11.73 18.84
N PHE A 491 -19.40 -12.21 20.07
CA PHE A 491 -18.30 -12.47 20.98
C PHE A 491 -17.86 -13.93 20.85
N ILE A 492 -16.59 -14.13 20.52
CA ILE A 492 -15.94 -15.45 20.59
C ILE A 492 -15.29 -15.56 21.95
N VAL A 493 -15.84 -16.44 22.79
CA VAL A 493 -15.51 -16.54 24.21
C VAL A 493 -14.69 -17.80 24.47
N GLU A 494 -13.61 -17.67 25.22
CA GLU A 494 -12.77 -18.78 25.65
C GLU A 494 -13.44 -19.60 26.75
N GLY A 495 -13.65 -20.89 26.46
CA GLY A 495 -14.15 -21.87 27.41
C GLY A 495 -15.64 -21.82 27.73
N ASP A 496 -16.15 -22.94 28.27
CA ASP A 496 -17.57 -23.05 28.67
C ASP A 496 -17.85 -22.35 30.03
N SER A 497 -16.82 -22.17 30.89
CA SER A 497 -16.95 -21.50 32.18
C SER A 497 -17.28 -20.02 32.04
N ALA A 498 -16.56 -19.32 31.17
CA ALA A 498 -16.83 -17.91 30.88
C ALA A 498 -18.16 -17.70 30.13
N LEU A 499 -18.62 -18.69 29.36
CA LEU A 499 -19.90 -18.63 28.64
C LEU A 499 -21.09 -18.43 29.56
N GLY A 500 -21.13 -19.11 30.71
CA GLY A 500 -22.22 -18.98 31.70
C GLY A 500 -22.37 -17.53 32.16
N THR A 501 -21.28 -16.94 32.61
CA THR A 501 -21.23 -15.56 33.08
C THR A 501 -21.54 -14.56 31.94
N ALA A 502 -20.95 -14.77 30.77
CA ALA A 502 -21.18 -13.93 29.59
C ALA A 502 -22.63 -13.97 29.10
N LYS A 503 -23.33 -15.11 29.20
CA LYS A 503 -24.77 -15.22 28.87
C LYS A 503 -25.64 -14.34 29.75
N LEU A 504 -25.30 -14.19 31.02
CA LEU A 504 -26.00 -13.32 31.95
C LEU A 504 -25.59 -11.85 31.76
N ALA A 505 -24.35 -11.61 31.38
CA ALA A 505 -23.78 -10.26 31.21
C ALA A 505 -24.19 -9.57 29.88
N ARG A 506 -24.49 -10.33 28.83
CA ARG A 506 -24.75 -9.79 27.48
C ARG A 506 -26.10 -9.09 27.34
N SER A 507 -26.21 -8.19 26.40
CA SER A 507 -27.49 -7.81 25.82
C SER A 507 -27.92 -8.82 24.79
N SER A 508 -28.99 -9.60 25.07
CA SER A 508 -29.54 -10.58 24.12
C SER A 508 -30.14 -9.95 22.85
N ASP A 509 -30.31 -8.64 22.84
CA ASP A 509 -30.90 -7.95 21.70
C ASP A 509 -29.93 -7.88 20.51
N PHE A 510 -28.65 -7.62 20.76
CA PHE A 510 -27.66 -7.44 19.67
C PHE A 510 -26.32 -8.15 19.89
N GLN A 511 -26.11 -8.84 21.04
CA GLN A 511 -24.86 -9.54 21.33
C GLN A 511 -25.06 -11.06 21.28
N ALA A 512 -24.38 -11.71 20.37
CA ALA A 512 -24.28 -13.15 20.24
C ALA A 512 -22.99 -13.68 20.89
N LEU A 513 -23.01 -14.92 21.42
CA LEU A 513 -21.87 -15.56 22.05
C LEU A 513 -21.60 -16.91 21.41
N LEU A 514 -20.35 -17.13 21.01
CA LEU A 514 -19.83 -18.40 20.54
C LEU A 514 -18.68 -18.87 21.44
N PRO A 515 -18.86 -19.92 22.24
CA PRO A 515 -17.76 -20.49 23.02
C PRO A 515 -16.85 -21.31 22.11
N ILE A 516 -15.55 -21.20 22.34
CA ILE A 516 -14.53 -22.07 21.75
C ILE A 516 -13.88 -22.92 22.83
N ARG A 517 -13.65 -24.21 22.54
CA ARG A 517 -13.06 -25.16 23.49
C ARG A 517 -11.58 -25.34 23.20
N GLY A 518 -10.73 -24.72 24.05
CA GLY A 518 -9.29 -24.84 23.93
C GLY A 518 -8.68 -24.18 22.72
N LYS A 519 -7.46 -24.57 22.38
CA LYS A 519 -6.70 -24.02 21.25
C LYS A 519 -7.26 -24.54 19.93
N ILE A 520 -7.69 -23.63 19.06
CA ILE A 520 -8.14 -24.00 17.71
C ILE A 520 -6.95 -24.46 16.83
N LEU A 521 -7.27 -25.08 15.70
CA LEU A 521 -6.26 -25.53 14.75
C LEU A 521 -5.39 -24.33 14.26
N ASN A 522 -4.07 -24.52 14.26
CA ASN A 522 -3.17 -23.57 13.62
C ASN A 522 -3.30 -23.66 12.09
N VAL A 523 -4.08 -22.77 11.51
CA VAL A 523 -4.40 -22.79 10.07
C VAL A 523 -3.23 -22.32 9.20
N GLN A 524 -2.14 -21.81 9.78
CA GLN A 524 -0.92 -21.52 9.02
C GLN A 524 -0.23 -22.82 8.58
N LYS A 525 -0.35 -23.88 9.39
CA LYS A 525 0.25 -25.19 9.13
C LYS A 525 -0.72 -26.20 8.50
N ALA A 526 -2.02 -25.93 8.54
CA ALA A 526 -3.05 -26.87 8.14
C ALA A 526 -3.53 -26.63 6.71
N SER A 527 -3.97 -27.71 6.05
CA SER A 527 -4.67 -27.60 4.77
C SER A 527 -6.06 -26.99 4.94
N VAL A 528 -6.62 -26.42 3.86
CA VAL A 528 -8.01 -25.94 3.82
C VAL A 528 -9.00 -27.06 4.22
N SER A 529 -8.73 -28.28 3.76
CA SER A 529 -9.56 -29.45 4.11
C SER A 529 -9.53 -29.75 5.61
N ASP A 530 -8.37 -29.65 6.25
CA ASP A 530 -8.22 -29.90 7.68
C ASP A 530 -8.84 -28.79 8.52
N MET A 531 -8.72 -27.55 8.06
CA MET A 531 -9.40 -26.40 8.67
C MET A 531 -10.93 -26.59 8.66
N LEU A 532 -11.50 -26.99 7.53
CA LEU A 532 -12.96 -27.23 7.40
C LEU A 532 -13.44 -28.45 8.19
N LYS A 533 -12.58 -29.43 8.47
CA LYS A 533 -12.89 -30.58 9.34
C LYS A 533 -12.80 -30.24 10.82
N ASN A 534 -12.06 -29.20 11.18
CA ASN A 534 -11.95 -28.79 12.57
C ASN A 534 -13.26 -28.16 13.05
N ALA A 535 -13.84 -28.73 14.09
CA ALA A 535 -15.17 -28.36 14.58
C ALA A 535 -15.27 -26.91 15.04
N GLU A 536 -14.21 -26.36 15.66
CA GLU A 536 -14.19 -24.98 16.16
C GLU A 536 -14.02 -23.98 15.00
N CYS A 537 -13.12 -24.26 14.05
CA CYS A 537 -12.97 -23.43 12.84
C CYS A 537 -14.25 -23.45 11.98
N ALA A 538 -14.84 -24.62 11.78
CA ALA A 538 -16.09 -24.77 11.04
C ALA A 538 -17.25 -24.02 11.73
N ALA A 539 -17.35 -24.08 13.05
CA ALA A 539 -18.35 -23.35 13.82
C ALA A 539 -18.21 -21.83 13.67
N ILE A 540 -16.98 -21.31 13.73
CA ILE A 540 -16.72 -19.87 13.54
C ILE A 540 -17.14 -19.42 12.14
N ILE A 541 -16.74 -20.17 11.10
CA ILE A 541 -17.09 -19.89 9.69
C ILE A 541 -18.60 -19.91 9.51
N GLN A 542 -19.28 -20.92 10.07
CA GLN A 542 -20.72 -21.09 9.98
C GLN A 542 -21.48 -19.96 10.69
N VAL A 543 -21.05 -19.57 11.88
CA VAL A 543 -21.71 -18.53 12.67
C VAL A 543 -21.55 -17.15 12.02
N ILE A 544 -20.39 -16.84 11.47
CA ILE A 544 -20.16 -15.57 10.74
C ILE A 544 -20.98 -15.56 9.45
N GLY A 545 -21.18 -16.71 8.80
CA GLY A 545 -22.08 -16.85 7.65
C GLY A 545 -21.52 -16.34 6.32
N ALA A 546 -20.31 -15.78 6.31
CA ALA A 546 -19.69 -15.13 5.15
C ALA A 546 -18.81 -16.08 4.30
N GLY A 547 -18.66 -17.34 4.71
CA GLY A 547 -17.74 -18.29 4.06
C GLY A 547 -16.30 -18.12 4.49
N SER A 548 -15.34 -18.63 3.69
CA SER A 548 -13.92 -18.57 4.01
C SER A 548 -13.04 -18.57 2.75
N GLY A 549 -11.86 -17.99 2.84
CA GLY A 549 -10.89 -17.91 1.75
C GLY A 549 -11.48 -17.21 0.52
N ARG A 550 -11.34 -17.83 -0.64
CA ARG A 550 -11.82 -17.26 -1.92
C ARG A 550 -13.34 -17.15 -2.03
N SER A 551 -14.08 -17.88 -1.22
CA SER A 551 -15.55 -17.82 -1.21
C SER A 551 -16.09 -16.88 -0.13
N PHE A 552 -15.22 -16.10 0.52
CA PHE A 552 -15.64 -15.16 1.54
C PHE A 552 -16.39 -13.99 0.90
N ASP A 553 -17.58 -13.72 1.44
CA ASP A 553 -18.47 -12.65 1.00
C ASP A 553 -18.81 -11.78 2.22
N LEU A 554 -18.25 -10.57 2.27
CA LEU A 554 -18.41 -9.66 3.40
C LEU A 554 -19.87 -9.23 3.61
N ASP A 555 -20.65 -9.15 2.52
CA ASP A 555 -22.06 -8.72 2.59
C ASP A 555 -22.97 -9.82 3.16
N ALA A 556 -22.51 -11.07 3.09
CA ALA A 556 -23.19 -12.20 3.71
C ALA A 556 -22.89 -12.36 5.22
N ALA A 557 -21.99 -11.53 5.79
CA ALA A 557 -21.65 -11.61 7.21
C ALA A 557 -22.84 -11.24 8.10
N ARG A 558 -23.11 -12.08 9.10
CA ARG A 558 -24.24 -11.90 10.02
C ARG A 558 -24.02 -10.85 11.10
N TYR A 559 -22.77 -10.47 11.36
CA TYR A 559 -22.39 -9.55 12.45
C TYR A 559 -21.50 -8.43 11.95
N GLY A 560 -21.79 -7.21 12.40
CA GLY A 560 -20.99 -6.02 12.11
C GLY A 560 -19.69 -5.95 12.91
N LYS A 561 -19.66 -6.62 14.08
CA LYS A 561 -18.43 -6.76 14.87
C LYS A 561 -18.22 -8.19 15.32
N VAL A 562 -16.99 -8.67 15.19
CA VAL A 562 -16.50 -9.93 15.77
C VAL A 562 -15.49 -9.59 16.85
N ILE A 563 -15.80 -9.93 18.09
CA ILE A 563 -15.04 -9.54 19.25
C ILE A 563 -14.42 -10.78 19.89
N ILE A 564 -13.11 -10.86 19.91
CA ILE A 564 -12.35 -11.94 20.56
C ILE A 564 -12.29 -11.62 22.05
N MET A 565 -12.80 -12.51 22.88
CA MET A 565 -12.83 -12.37 24.32
C MET A 565 -12.16 -13.60 24.97
N THR A 566 -10.87 -13.47 25.27
CA THR A 566 -10.02 -14.51 25.85
C THR A 566 -9.51 -14.08 27.23
N ASP A 567 -9.10 -15.06 28.03
CA ASP A 567 -8.48 -14.83 29.32
C ASP A 567 -7.19 -13.98 29.20
N ALA A 568 -6.80 -13.30 30.27
CA ALA A 568 -5.63 -12.42 30.27
C ALA A 568 -4.32 -13.17 30.55
N ASP A 569 -4.29 -14.48 30.32
CA ASP A 569 -3.12 -15.35 30.52
C ASP A 569 -2.41 -15.71 29.22
N VAL A 570 -1.40 -16.55 29.30
CA VAL A 570 -0.58 -17.02 28.17
C VAL A 570 -1.41 -17.86 27.20
N ASP A 571 -2.30 -18.70 27.68
CA ASP A 571 -3.17 -19.55 26.86
C ASP A 571 -4.19 -18.71 26.09
N GLY A 572 -4.82 -17.73 26.75
CA GLY A 572 -5.72 -16.78 26.09
C GLY A 572 -5.02 -15.94 25.04
N ALA A 573 -3.78 -15.52 25.27
CA ALA A 573 -2.96 -14.83 24.28
C ALA A 573 -2.67 -15.73 23.05
N HIS A 574 -2.40 -17.02 23.27
CA HIS A 574 -2.19 -17.99 22.20
C HIS A 574 -3.49 -18.25 21.41
N ILE A 575 -4.62 -18.44 22.08
CA ILE A 575 -5.93 -18.62 21.44
C ILE A 575 -6.27 -17.39 20.58
N ARG A 576 -6.05 -16.19 21.08
CA ARG A 576 -6.24 -14.94 20.32
C ARG A 576 -5.38 -14.91 19.07
N THR A 577 -4.11 -15.32 19.16
CA THR A 577 -3.21 -15.39 17.99
C THR A 577 -3.69 -16.39 16.96
N LEU A 578 -4.17 -17.57 17.38
CA LEU A 578 -4.74 -18.58 16.46
C LEU A 578 -6.01 -18.07 15.75
N LEU A 579 -6.89 -17.36 16.48
CA LEU A 579 -8.08 -16.73 15.90
C LEU A 579 -7.72 -15.64 14.91
N LEU A 580 -6.75 -14.79 15.23
CA LEU A 580 -6.26 -13.75 14.32
C LEU A 580 -5.64 -14.37 13.05
N THR A 581 -4.90 -15.49 13.19
CA THR A 581 -4.38 -16.24 12.04
C THR A 581 -5.51 -16.76 11.14
N LEU A 582 -6.59 -17.29 11.74
CA LEU A 582 -7.77 -17.74 11.00
C LEU A 582 -8.44 -16.58 10.24
N PHE A 583 -8.67 -15.46 10.90
CA PHE A 583 -9.28 -14.29 10.28
C PHE A 583 -8.41 -13.70 9.18
N PHE A 584 -7.12 -13.54 9.43
CA PHE A 584 -6.19 -12.99 8.47
C PHE A 584 -6.09 -13.86 7.20
N ARG A 585 -6.00 -15.18 7.36
CA ARG A 585 -5.76 -16.10 6.25
C ARG A 585 -7.03 -16.41 5.44
N TYR A 586 -8.17 -16.57 6.11
CA TYR A 586 -9.40 -17.07 5.49
C TYR A 586 -10.58 -16.10 5.50
N MET A 587 -10.49 -14.99 6.23
CA MET A 587 -11.54 -13.98 6.35
C MET A 587 -10.95 -12.56 6.31
N ARG A 588 -9.91 -12.38 5.52
CA ARG A 588 -9.15 -11.12 5.41
C ARG A 588 -10.02 -9.89 5.17
N PRO A 589 -11.05 -9.90 4.28
CA PRO A 589 -11.93 -8.75 4.10
C PRO A 589 -12.66 -8.31 5.38
N LEU A 590 -12.90 -9.24 6.33
CA LEU A 590 -13.50 -8.89 7.63
C LEU A 590 -12.54 -8.04 8.48
N VAL A 591 -11.24 -8.33 8.42
CA VAL A 591 -10.19 -7.57 9.11
C VAL A 591 -9.98 -6.21 8.42
N GLU A 592 -9.91 -6.20 7.10
CA GLU A 592 -9.74 -4.97 6.29
C GLU A 592 -10.92 -4.01 6.46
N ALA A 593 -12.14 -4.53 6.54
CA ALA A 593 -13.33 -3.73 6.87
C ALA A 593 -13.36 -3.26 8.34
N GLY A 594 -12.38 -3.70 9.17
CA GLY A 594 -12.25 -3.31 10.57
C GLY A 594 -13.38 -3.83 11.46
N ARG A 595 -13.93 -4.99 11.12
CA ARG A 595 -15.00 -5.64 11.90
C ARG A 595 -14.46 -6.59 12.99
N VAL A 596 -13.14 -6.79 13.10
CA VAL A 596 -12.51 -7.65 14.11
C VAL A 596 -11.95 -6.83 15.26
N TYR A 597 -12.27 -7.22 16.48
CA TYR A 597 -11.86 -6.55 17.71
C TYR A 597 -11.35 -7.57 18.75
N ALA A 598 -10.47 -7.12 19.64
CA ALA A 598 -10.14 -7.82 20.88
C ALA A 598 -10.73 -7.06 22.06
N ALA A 599 -11.46 -7.75 22.92
CA ALA A 599 -11.93 -7.21 24.19
C ALA A 599 -10.75 -7.01 25.13
N VAL A 600 -10.81 -5.97 25.95
CA VAL A 600 -9.81 -5.67 26.97
C VAL A 600 -10.52 -5.73 28.33
N PRO A 601 -10.57 -6.92 28.99
CA PRO A 601 -11.08 -7.03 30.33
C PRO A 601 -10.12 -6.38 31.33
N PRO A 602 -10.61 -5.94 32.51
CA PRO A 602 -9.75 -5.42 33.57
C PRO A 602 -8.89 -6.53 34.17
N LEU A 603 -7.67 -6.16 34.59
CA LEU A 603 -6.75 -7.05 35.30
C LEU A 603 -6.98 -7.03 36.83
N HIS A 604 -7.38 -5.86 37.37
CA HIS A 604 -7.55 -5.72 38.83
C HIS A 604 -8.85 -4.98 39.15
N ARG A 605 -9.40 -5.31 40.31
CA ARG A 605 -10.47 -4.57 40.96
C ARG A 605 -9.99 -4.03 42.30
N ILE A 606 -10.08 -2.74 42.48
CA ILE A 606 -9.79 -2.01 43.71
C ILE A 606 -11.14 -1.65 44.35
N GLU A 607 -11.40 -2.14 45.54
CA GLU A 607 -12.60 -1.84 46.29
C GLU A 607 -12.28 -0.79 47.36
N VAL A 608 -12.77 0.43 47.17
CA VAL A 608 -12.59 1.53 48.13
C VAL A 608 -13.72 1.49 49.14
N VAL A 609 -13.35 1.27 50.38
CA VAL A 609 -14.35 1.20 51.48
C VAL A 609 -14.80 2.60 51.89
N ASN A 610 -16.06 2.87 51.72
CA ASN A 610 -16.65 4.13 52.15
C ASN A 610 -17.21 4.01 53.58
N ALA A 611 -17.07 5.08 54.39
CA ALA A 611 -17.61 5.11 55.75
C ALA A 611 -19.13 5.17 55.76
N GLY A 612 -19.78 4.44 56.65
CA GLY A 612 -21.23 4.41 56.86
C GLY A 612 -21.98 3.51 55.87
N SER A 613 -23.24 3.81 55.59
CA SER A 613 -24.13 3.01 54.74
C SER A 613 -23.96 3.24 53.22
N LYS A 614 -22.90 3.96 52.80
CA LYS A 614 -22.61 4.16 51.38
C LYS A 614 -21.98 2.92 50.77
N LYS A 615 -22.43 2.54 49.56
CA LYS A 615 -21.80 1.43 48.80
C LYS A 615 -20.33 1.73 48.56
N ASN A 616 -19.50 0.68 48.61
CA ASN A 616 -18.12 0.78 48.28
C ASN A 616 -17.97 1.21 46.82
N GLU A 617 -16.93 1.98 46.52
CA GLU A 617 -16.58 2.39 45.20
C GLU A 617 -15.68 1.31 44.59
N LEU A 618 -16.01 0.85 43.38
CA LEU A 618 -15.23 -0.11 42.62
C LEU A 618 -14.45 0.60 41.51
N ILE A 619 -13.13 0.38 41.49
CA ILE A 619 -12.25 0.94 40.45
C ILE A 619 -11.60 -0.25 39.75
N TYR A 620 -11.76 -0.30 38.43
CA TYR A 620 -11.15 -1.30 37.57
C TYR A 620 -9.89 -0.73 36.92
N THR A 621 -8.83 -1.54 36.85
CA THR A 621 -7.58 -1.15 36.17
C THR A 621 -7.15 -2.21 35.17
N TYR A 622 -6.57 -1.77 34.07
CA TYR A 622 -6.27 -2.59 32.89
C TYR A 622 -4.77 -2.88 32.72
N SER A 623 -3.96 -2.36 33.62
CA SER A 623 -2.52 -2.66 33.67
C SER A 623 -1.98 -2.53 35.09
N GLU A 624 -0.85 -3.24 35.39
CA GLU A 624 -0.11 -3.11 36.66
C GLU A 624 0.29 -1.63 36.92
N LYS A 625 0.71 -0.93 35.89
CA LYS A 625 1.08 0.50 35.99
C LYS A 625 -0.10 1.36 36.44
N GLU A 626 -1.25 1.15 35.84
CA GLU A 626 -2.47 1.86 36.20
C GLU A 626 -2.92 1.54 37.63
N MET A 627 -2.88 0.27 38.01
CA MET A 627 -3.18 -0.17 39.36
C MET A 627 -2.29 0.53 40.39
N ARG A 628 -0.97 0.53 40.19
CA ARG A 628 -0.03 1.23 41.06
C ARG A 628 -0.29 2.73 41.16
N GLN A 629 -0.63 3.38 40.06
CA GLN A 629 -0.98 4.80 40.01
C GLN A 629 -2.28 5.09 40.79
N GLN A 630 -3.31 4.28 40.57
CA GLN A 630 -4.58 4.41 41.31
C GLN A 630 -4.38 4.18 42.81
N MET A 631 -3.64 3.14 43.21
CA MET A 631 -3.31 2.88 44.60
C MET A 631 -2.55 4.05 45.24
N ALA A 632 -1.55 4.59 44.58
CA ALA A 632 -0.82 5.77 45.08
C ALA A 632 -1.73 6.99 45.24
N SER A 633 -2.66 7.20 44.32
CA SER A 633 -3.66 8.29 44.38
C SER A 633 -4.63 8.11 45.54
N LEU A 634 -5.16 6.91 45.73
CA LEU A 634 -6.08 6.58 46.81
C LEU A 634 -5.40 6.71 48.19
N ASN A 635 -4.16 6.22 48.31
CA ASN A 635 -3.37 6.39 49.53
C ASN A 635 -3.14 7.87 49.86
N LYS A 636 -2.79 8.71 48.86
CA LYS A 636 -2.63 10.17 49.05
C LYS A 636 -3.93 10.83 49.53
N ARG A 637 -5.09 10.31 49.12
CA ARG A 637 -6.41 10.83 49.51
C ARG A 637 -6.91 10.25 50.84
N GLY A 638 -6.12 9.41 51.50
CA GLY A 638 -6.52 8.76 52.77
C GLY A 638 -7.69 7.80 52.65
N LYS A 639 -7.89 7.21 51.48
CA LYS A 639 -8.99 6.26 51.23
C LYS A 639 -8.60 4.86 51.69
N ASN A 640 -9.51 4.17 52.39
CA ASN A 640 -9.31 2.77 52.78
C ASN A 640 -9.64 1.86 51.59
N VAL A 641 -8.68 1.03 51.23
CA VAL A 641 -8.81 0.02 50.18
C VAL A 641 -8.87 -1.36 50.79
N LYS A 642 -9.83 -2.17 50.41
CA LYS A 642 -9.98 -3.54 50.84
C LYS A 642 -8.80 -4.40 50.36
N GLN A 643 -8.20 -5.19 51.26
CA GLN A 643 -7.12 -6.11 50.96
C GLN A 643 -7.56 -7.56 51.17
N PRO A 644 -7.04 -8.56 50.42
CA PRO A 644 -6.16 -8.37 49.26
C PRO A 644 -6.87 -7.81 48.06
N LEU A 645 -6.12 -7.13 47.16
CA LEU A 645 -6.65 -6.68 45.89
C LEU A 645 -7.08 -7.88 45.05
N GLN A 646 -8.23 -7.78 44.39
CA GLN A 646 -8.66 -8.83 43.50
C GLN A 646 -7.97 -8.67 42.14
N ARG A 647 -7.20 -9.68 41.73
CA ARG A 647 -6.64 -9.82 40.40
C ARG A 647 -7.43 -10.86 39.62
N TYR A 648 -7.88 -10.51 38.43
CA TYR A 648 -8.57 -11.44 37.56
C TYR A 648 -7.54 -12.15 36.67
N LYS A 649 -7.48 -13.47 36.74
CA LYS A 649 -6.66 -14.33 35.87
C LYS A 649 -7.46 -14.78 34.64
N GLY A 650 -8.77 -14.93 34.82
CA GLY A 650 -9.66 -15.34 33.73
C GLY A 650 -11.03 -14.68 33.80
N LEU A 651 -11.75 -14.70 32.70
CA LEU A 651 -13.10 -14.15 32.57
C LEU A 651 -14.13 -14.84 33.47
N GLY A 652 -13.89 -16.13 33.77
CA GLY A 652 -14.74 -16.91 34.66
C GLY A 652 -14.66 -16.52 36.14
N GLU A 653 -13.69 -15.68 36.53
CA GLU A 653 -13.55 -15.16 37.90
C GLU A 653 -14.37 -13.88 38.13
N MET A 654 -14.97 -13.32 37.06
CA MET A 654 -15.81 -12.13 37.12
C MET A 654 -17.29 -12.51 37.28
N ASP A 655 -17.98 -11.75 38.13
CA ASP A 655 -19.43 -11.85 38.20
C ASP A 655 -20.06 -11.25 36.93
N ALA A 656 -21.30 -11.65 36.61
CA ALA A 656 -21.99 -11.21 35.40
C ALA A 656 -22.13 -9.68 35.31
N ASP A 657 -22.42 -9.02 36.41
CA ASP A 657 -22.54 -7.55 36.45
C ASP A 657 -21.20 -6.86 36.19
N GLN A 658 -20.10 -7.42 36.70
CA GLN A 658 -18.75 -6.90 36.47
C GLN A 658 -18.33 -7.08 35.02
N LEU A 659 -18.59 -8.27 34.45
CA LEU A 659 -18.29 -8.55 33.05
C LEU A 659 -19.12 -7.68 32.11
N ALA A 660 -20.41 -7.47 32.45
CA ALA A 660 -21.28 -6.58 31.72
C ALA A 660 -20.72 -5.15 31.70
N GLU A 661 -20.48 -4.58 32.89
CA GLU A 661 -20.06 -3.19 33.05
C GLU A 661 -18.70 -2.89 32.42
N THR A 662 -17.72 -3.79 32.56
CA THR A 662 -16.33 -3.53 32.18
C THR A 662 -15.98 -3.96 30.74
N THR A 663 -16.65 -5.01 30.22
CA THR A 663 -16.19 -5.69 29.00
C THR A 663 -17.26 -5.81 27.92
N MET A 664 -18.56 -5.86 28.26
CA MET A 664 -19.62 -6.10 27.28
C MET A 664 -20.48 -4.89 26.98
N ASP A 665 -20.72 -3.99 27.94
CA ASP A 665 -21.54 -2.79 27.73
C ASP A 665 -20.84 -1.82 26.76
N PRO A 666 -21.44 -1.49 25.60
CA PRO A 666 -20.85 -0.58 24.63
C PRO A 666 -20.46 0.81 25.18
N ARG A 667 -21.09 1.24 26.28
CA ARG A 667 -20.85 2.55 26.89
C ARG A 667 -19.57 2.63 27.71
N HIS A 668 -19.11 1.50 28.25
CA HIS A 668 -18.01 1.48 29.22
C HIS A 668 -16.83 0.60 28.79
N ARG A 669 -17.08 -0.40 27.92
CA ARG A 669 -16.07 -1.37 27.51
C ARG A 669 -14.97 -0.74 26.68
N THR A 670 -13.78 -1.33 26.74
CA THR A 670 -12.66 -1.01 25.86
C THR A 670 -12.47 -2.14 24.84
N LEU A 671 -12.53 -1.80 23.55
CA LEU A 671 -12.22 -2.71 22.45
C LEU A 671 -10.99 -2.24 21.71
N ARG A 672 -10.07 -3.14 21.46
CA ARG A 672 -8.93 -2.90 20.55
C ARG A 672 -9.30 -3.38 19.17
N ARG A 673 -9.44 -2.44 18.23
CA ARG A 673 -9.68 -2.78 16.82
C ARG A 673 -8.43 -3.41 16.22
N VAL A 674 -8.61 -4.53 15.51
CA VAL A 674 -7.55 -5.15 14.72
C VAL A 674 -7.46 -4.42 13.38
N THR A 675 -6.29 -3.87 13.07
CA THR A 675 -6.05 -3.14 11.82
C THR A 675 -4.86 -3.75 11.10
N LEU A 676 -4.97 -3.86 9.79
CA LEU A 676 -3.87 -4.17 8.89
C LEU A 676 -3.30 -2.84 8.39
N ARG A 677 -2.15 -2.43 8.96
CA ARG A 677 -1.44 -1.24 8.47
C ARG A 677 -0.57 -1.57 7.28
N ASP A 678 0.04 -2.76 7.32
CA ASP A 678 0.85 -3.31 6.26
C ASP A 678 0.55 -4.81 6.12
N ALA A 679 0.06 -5.20 4.94
CA ALA A 679 -0.34 -6.58 4.68
C ALA A 679 0.87 -7.52 4.54
N GLU A 680 1.98 -7.03 4.02
CA GLU A 680 3.21 -7.81 3.83
C GLU A 680 3.89 -8.07 5.17
N ASP A 681 3.97 -7.05 6.03
CA ASP A 681 4.50 -7.19 7.38
C ASP A 681 3.66 -8.15 8.22
N ALA A 682 2.33 -8.07 8.14
CA ALA A 682 1.44 -8.99 8.83
C ALA A 682 1.66 -10.44 8.37
N GLU A 683 1.79 -10.67 7.08
CA GLU A 683 2.05 -12.00 6.51
C GLU A 683 3.40 -12.56 6.98
N ARG A 684 4.45 -11.74 6.97
CA ARG A 684 5.78 -12.10 7.46
C ARG A 684 5.76 -12.46 8.95
N VAL A 685 5.05 -11.68 9.78
CA VAL A 685 4.92 -11.93 11.23
C VAL A 685 4.12 -13.22 11.49
N PHE A 686 3.03 -13.47 10.76
CA PHE A 686 2.27 -14.71 10.89
C PHE A 686 3.11 -15.93 10.47
N GLU A 687 3.86 -15.85 9.37
CA GLU A 687 4.75 -16.94 8.94
C GLU A 687 5.86 -17.19 9.99
N LEU A 688 6.48 -16.14 10.50
CA LEU A 688 7.50 -16.23 11.55
C LEU A 688 6.96 -16.90 12.82
N LEU A 689 5.82 -16.43 13.34
CA LEU A 689 5.27 -16.87 14.62
C LEU A 689 4.51 -18.20 14.52
N MET A 690 3.80 -18.45 13.43
CA MET A 690 2.83 -19.54 13.29
C MET A 690 3.22 -20.55 12.20
N GLY A 691 4.22 -20.27 11.37
CA GLY A 691 4.71 -21.11 10.28
C GLY A 691 5.45 -22.38 10.74
N ASN A 692 5.94 -23.15 9.77
CA ASN A 692 6.59 -24.45 10.02
C ASN A 692 8.04 -24.32 10.53
N ASP A 693 8.73 -23.26 10.12
CA ASP A 693 10.13 -23.05 10.48
C ASP A 693 10.27 -22.63 11.96
N VAL A 694 11.05 -23.39 12.71
CA VAL A 694 11.24 -23.17 14.15
C VAL A 694 12.44 -22.26 14.42
N ALA A 695 13.48 -22.29 13.57
CA ALA A 695 14.73 -21.59 13.81
C ALA A 695 14.53 -20.06 13.83
N PRO A 696 13.91 -19.42 12.83
CA PRO A 696 13.66 -17.97 12.85
C PRO A 696 12.80 -17.52 14.04
N ARG A 697 11.84 -18.37 14.45
CA ARG A 697 10.98 -18.08 15.61
C ARG A 697 11.77 -18.10 16.92
N LYS A 698 12.69 -19.07 17.06
CA LYS A 698 13.57 -19.15 18.22
C LYS A 698 14.48 -17.93 18.32
N ASP A 699 15.07 -17.53 17.20
CA ASP A 699 15.95 -16.36 17.12
C ASP A 699 15.19 -15.09 17.48
N PHE A 700 14.00 -14.89 16.93
CA PHE A 700 13.12 -13.77 17.26
C PHE A 700 12.75 -13.71 18.76
N ILE A 701 12.46 -14.86 19.38
CA ILE A 701 12.15 -14.92 20.82
C ILE A 701 13.38 -14.55 21.65
N VAL A 702 14.57 -15.03 21.26
CA VAL A 702 15.82 -14.73 21.98
C VAL A 702 16.16 -13.25 21.86
N GLU A 703 16.06 -12.65 20.67
CA GLU A 703 16.29 -11.23 20.45
C GLU A 703 15.29 -10.36 21.23
N SER A 704 14.00 -10.73 21.19
CA SER A 704 12.94 -9.98 21.87
C SER A 704 12.94 -10.18 23.40
N SER A 705 13.62 -11.20 23.92
CA SER A 705 13.63 -11.50 25.36
C SER A 705 14.35 -10.42 26.19
N GLY A 706 15.29 -9.69 25.59
CA GLY A 706 16.00 -8.58 26.25
C GLY A 706 15.10 -7.36 26.54
N ASP A 707 14.01 -7.19 25.78
CA ASP A 707 13.06 -6.08 25.94
C ASP A 707 11.87 -6.42 26.86
N LEU A 708 11.72 -7.68 27.23
CA LEU A 708 10.69 -8.12 28.16
C LEU A 708 11.19 -7.90 29.60
N GLY A 709 10.78 -6.79 30.19
CA GLY A 709 10.95 -6.63 31.65
C GLY A 709 10.32 -7.81 32.42
N ALA A 710 10.94 -8.24 33.49
CA ALA A 710 10.52 -9.38 34.36
C ALA A 710 9.02 -9.30 34.79
N GLU A 711 8.39 -8.16 34.70
CA GLU A 711 6.96 -7.91 35.00
C GLU A 711 5.96 -8.42 33.95
N ARG A 712 6.44 -8.88 32.80
CA ARG A 712 5.58 -9.40 31.69
C ARG A 712 5.59 -10.92 31.55
N ILE A 713 6.41 -11.58 32.36
CA ILE A 713 6.47 -13.05 32.41
C ILE A 713 5.59 -13.48 33.56
N ASP A 714 4.37 -13.93 33.28
CA ASP A 714 3.56 -14.67 34.24
C ASP A 714 4.25 -16.03 34.46
N ALA A 715 5.03 -16.16 35.56
CA ALA A 715 5.56 -17.40 36.05
C ALA A 715 4.52 -18.13 36.89
#